data_e67540048bafc14ca36f0a4a4462a2ba
#
_entry.id   e67540048bafc14ca36f0a4a4462a2ba
#
_cell.length_a   1.000
_cell.length_b   1.000
_cell.length_c   1.000
_cell.angle_alpha   90.00
_cell.angle_beta   90.00
_cell.angle_gamma   90.00
#
_symmetry.space_group_name_H-M   'P 1'
#
loop_
_entity.id
_entity.type
_entity.pdbx_description
1 polymer ?
#
loop_
_entity_poly.entity_id
_entity_poly.type
_entity_poly.pdbx_seq_one_letter_code
_entity_poly.pdbx_strand_id
1 'polypeptide(L)'
;MNASKGSRSMSRLATRFAALFSLAALAATALPANAFIANGRMASPAERGIGAYRTTARNLRDLGPMNARAVVHIGLLLKYRNEAELESLINAQATKGSRYYHHFLTTAQFAQYFAPDAATYARTIATLQRHGFRVEQTFANRGMIRASAPVRTAASYFATSFHAVYQVGRGVRYVNTTVARMPADLRNDVVALSGLHSITTVAFALKRPDIRKLLARRNALAIAGAFTAPRTATAPVGAPRRRDAAPTPAPGPDATIPPGSQLTEEATYMGYGPDIYAQAYTFPETQGYAGSGHAAGSVIDTDFSDSDAKAEFKTFNIPRTKTGNRVCTDPNADTACCSKGSISAGTCVYSPDTEGESTLDAEAIMTLAPQADFYEYLAPDFSDVGIEAAYNRVVSDDKVAAVNSSFGGCETDDPSFEYATNYIAMQGASLGITFSASSGDTGSTSCGVYLGNGSPQTDVGVSIPAADTYFTGVGGTDFEVLTPLSYYTIENGWTFGGGGVSVIEQTPSYQTGITNVHLDGRNVPDLAFTADPDPPGNGFVITYGGASEATGGTSLSSPMWVATLASMAQEDGLANGFGFVNPGIYAAVNDASYSSYFHDVIVGTDGTAIAGGNVTANGIPIYTCQIGYDNITGAGTPEGFALGAYLK
;
A
#
# COMPACT_ATOMS: atom_id res chain seq x y z
N MET A 1 -57.86 -37.82 31.51
CA MET A 1 -57.35 -38.77 30.50
C MET A 1 -56.74 -37.98 29.38
N ASN A 2 -55.53 -38.33 28.99
CA ASN A 2 -54.68 -37.80 27.90
C ASN A 2 -53.81 -36.59 28.22
N ALA A 3 -52.76 -36.87 28.95
CA ALA A 3 -51.47 -36.18 28.82
C ALA A 3 -50.50 -37.22 28.24
N SER A 4 -49.94 -37.00 27.05
CA SER A 4 -48.67 -37.51 26.53
C SER A 4 -48.64 -37.53 25.01
N LYS A 5 -48.26 -36.41 24.40
CA LYS A 5 -47.74 -36.36 23.01
C LYS A 5 -46.91 -35.10 22.73
N GLY A 6 -46.14 -34.62 23.68
CA GLY A 6 -45.31 -33.39 23.50
C GLY A 6 -43.81 -33.55 23.60
N SER A 7 -43.29 -34.74 23.95
CA SER A 7 -41.85 -34.83 24.35
C SER A 7 -40.90 -35.56 23.38
N ARG A 8 -41.35 -35.98 22.20
CA ARG A 8 -40.50 -36.69 21.22
C ARG A 8 -40.02 -35.86 20.04
N SER A 9 -40.48 -34.59 19.90
CA SER A 9 -40.11 -33.71 18.79
C SER A 9 -38.87 -32.85 19.12
N MET A 10 -38.62 -32.53 20.38
CA MET A 10 -37.48 -31.69 20.76
C MET A 10 -36.14 -32.44 20.82
N SER A 11 -36.14 -33.77 21.03
CA SER A 11 -34.87 -34.54 21.10
C SER A 11 -34.24 -34.78 19.70
N ARG A 12 -35.01 -34.71 18.63
CA ARG A 12 -34.48 -34.90 17.26
C ARG A 12 -33.96 -33.62 16.63
N LEU A 13 -34.32 -32.43 17.12
CA LEU A 13 -33.74 -31.15 16.70
C LEU A 13 -32.40 -30.89 17.38
N ALA A 14 -32.28 -31.22 18.66
CA ALA A 14 -31.04 -31.06 19.41
C ALA A 14 -29.91 -31.96 18.86
N THR A 15 -30.25 -33.18 18.38
CA THR A 15 -29.23 -34.10 17.82
C THR A 15 -28.81 -33.72 16.40
N ARG A 16 -29.62 -32.96 15.65
CA ARG A 16 -29.22 -32.45 14.32
C ARG A 16 -28.36 -31.17 14.42
N PHE A 17 -28.53 -30.35 15.44
CA PHE A 17 -27.68 -29.20 15.69
C PHE A 17 -26.30 -29.60 16.23
N ALA A 18 -26.20 -30.63 17.05
CA ALA A 18 -24.93 -31.15 17.55
C ALA A 18 -24.08 -31.81 16.44
N ALA A 19 -24.71 -32.41 15.40
CA ALA A 19 -24.01 -33.03 14.29
C ALA A 19 -23.48 -32.00 13.26
N LEU A 20 -24.10 -30.83 13.14
CA LEU A 20 -23.62 -29.74 12.27
C LEU A 20 -22.45 -28.97 12.90
N PHE A 21 -22.42 -28.84 14.22
CA PHE A 21 -21.27 -28.24 14.92
C PHE A 21 -20.05 -29.17 14.96
N SER A 22 -20.23 -30.49 14.89
CA SER A 22 -19.12 -31.45 14.89
C SER A 22 -18.43 -31.56 13.52
N LEU A 23 -19.10 -31.27 12.40
CA LEU A 23 -18.48 -31.24 11.08
C LEU A 23 -17.72 -29.92 10.81
N ALA A 24 -18.18 -28.81 11.35
CA ALA A 24 -17.46 -27.54 11.25
C ALA A 24 -16.17 -27.53 12.08
N ALA A 25 -16.12 -28.26 13.19
CA ALA A 25 -14.92 -28.38 14.01
C ALA A 25 -13.84 -29.30 13.41
N LEU A 26 -14.19 -30.23 12.49
CA LEU A 26 -13.21 -31.09 11.82
C LEU A 26 -12.64 -30.47 10.55
N ALA A 27 -13.29 -29.49 9.95
CA ALA A 27 -12.76 -28.74 8.80
C ALA A 27 -11.72 -27.67 9.21
N ALA A 28 -11.73 -27.26 10.50
CA ALA A 28 -10.79 -26.28 11.04
C ALA A 28 -9.40 -26.84 11.37
N THR A 29 -9.19 -28.17 11.26
CA THR A 29 -7.90 -28.80 11.61
C THR A 29 -6.96 -29.02 10.44
N ALA A 30 -7.33 -28.58 9.23
CA ALA A 30 -6.51 -28.74 8.02
C ALA A 30 -6.00 -27.42 7.44
N LEU A 31 -6.06 -26.30 8.19
CA LEU A 31 -5.41 -25.06 7.78
C LEU A 31 -3.90 -25.18 8.01
N PRO A 32 -3.07 -24.71 7.05
CA PRO A 32 -1.63 -24.75 7.23
C PRO A 32 -1.23 -23.99 8.51
N ALA A 33 -0.14 -24.40 9.14
CA ALA A 33 0.35 -23.88 10.42
C ALA A 33 0.67 -22.37 10.47
N ASN A 34 0.35 -21.63 9.43
CA ASN A 34 0.52 -20.19 9.28
C ASN A 34 -0.81 -19.40 9.38
N ALA A 35 -1.95 -20.06 9.57
CA ALA A 35 -3.21 -19.35 9.79
C ALA A 35 -3.23 -18.83 11.23
N PHE A 36 -2.79 -17.61 11.44
CA PHE A 36 -2.86 -16.90 12.73
C PHE A 36 -4.27 -16.45 13.11
N ILE A 37 -5.28 -16.84 12.34
CA ILE A 37 -6.67 -16.45 12.57
C ILE A 37 -7.49 -17.66 12.97
N ALA A 38 -7.67 -17.85 14.27
CA ALA A 38 -8.73 -18.70 14.77
C ALA A 38 -9.94 -17.84 15.13
N ASN A 39 -11.06 -18.06 14.45
CA ASN A 39 -12.37 -17.45 14.74
C ASN A 39 -12.48 -15.93 14.51
N GLY A 40 -11.85 -15.39 13.48
CA GLY A 40 -12.05 -14.00 13.12
C GLY A 40 -11.51 -13.00 14.15
N ARG A 41 -10.62 -13.42 15.02
CA ARG A 41 -9.77 -12.57 15.85
C ARG A 41 -8.33 -12.85 15.48
N MET A 42 -7.56 -11.81 15.27
CA MET A 42 -6.12 -11.95 15.16
C MET A 42 -5.62 -12.79 16.35
N ALA A 43 -4.67 -13.69 16.10
CA ALA A 43 -4.02 -14.47 17.14
C ALA A 43 -3.59 -13.57 18.31
N SER A 44 -3.46 -14.14 19.51
CA SER A 44 -3.06 -13.35 20.68
C SER A 44 -1.79 -12.56 20.37
N PRO A 45 -1.57 -11.39 20.98
CA PRO A 45 -0.35 -10.60 20.79
C PRO A 45 0.94 -11.42 20.94
N ALA A 46 0.91 -12.48 21.78
CA ALA A 46 2.05 -13.37 21.97
C ALA A 46 2.37 -14.28 20.78
N GLU A 47 1.50 -14.39 19.81
CA GLU A 47 1.65 -15.28 18.65
C GLU A 47 1.92 -14.50 17.34
N ARG A 48 1.75 -13.19 17.37
CA ARG A 48 1.93 -12.32 16.20
C ARG A 48 3.42 -12.05 15.96
N GLY A 49 3.87 -12.19 14.72
CA GLY A 49 5.24 -11.92 14.33
C GLY A 49 6.28 -12.97 14.71
N ILE A 50 5.88 -14.15 15.16
CA ILE A 50 6.80 -15.20 15.61
C ILE A 50 6.74 -16.50 14.81
N GLY A 51 6.09 -16.48 13.65
CA GLY A 51 6.03 -17.61 12.72
C GLY A 51 7.42 -18.05 12.24
N ALA A 52 7.58 -19.33 11.88
CA ALA A 52 8.78 -19.80 11.22
C ALA A 52 8.70 -19.44 9.73
N TYR A 53 9.73 -18.77 9.21
CA TYR A 53 9.78 -18.47 7.79
C TYR A 53 10.00 -19.76 6.97
N ARG A 54 9.31 -19.90 5.85
CA ARG A 54 9.44 -21.07 4.99
C ARG A 54 10.71 -20.96 4.13
N THR A 55 11.78 -21.67 4.51
CA THR A 55 13.01 -21.75 3.69
C THR A 55 12.80 -22.42 2.34
N THR A 56 11.64 -23.05 2.13
CA THR A 56 11.27 -23.72 0.88
C THR A 56 10.57 -22.79 -0.12
N ALA A 57 10.41 -21.50 0.20
CA ALA A 57 9.92 -20.54 -0.79
C ALA A 57 10.80 -20.59 -2.05
N ARG A 58 10.19 -20.57 -3.22
CA ARG A 58 10.88 -20.79 -4.50
C ARG A 58 11.99 -19.78 -4.81
N ASN A 59 11.96 -18.60 -4.17
CA ASN A 59 12.96 -17.55 -4.30
C ASN A 59 14.08 -17.62 -3.25
N LEU A 60 14.04 -18.58 -2.32
CA LEU A 60 15.03 -18.76 -1.28
C LEU A 60 15.83 -20.05 -1.44
N ARG A 61 17.13 -19.96 -1.22
CA ARG A 61 18.03 -21.12 -1.11
C ARG A 61 18.62 -21.16 0.28
N ASP A 62 18.34 -22.21 1.04
CA ASP A 62 18.93 -22.43 2.35
C ASP A 62 20.45 -22.64 2.25
N LEU A 63 21.19 -21.88 3.04
CA LEU A 63 22.66 -21.96 3.14
C LEU A 63 23.10 -22.63 4.45
N GLY A 64 22.14 -23.06 5.30
CA GLY A 64 22.38 -23.72 6.56
C GLY A 64 22.40 -22.77 7.77
N PRO A 65 22.70 -23.32 8.96
CA PRO A 65 22.68 -22.58 10.22
C PRO A 65 23.57 -21.33 10.20
N MET A 66 23.03 -20.22 10.72
CA MET A 66 23.79 -18.98 10.85
C MET A 66 24.93 -19.11 11.85
N ASN A 67 26.01 -18.34 11.61
CA ASN A 67 27.06 -18.17 12.59
C ASN A 67 26.49 -17.59 13.90
N ALA A 68 26.77 -18.23 15.01
CA ALA A 68 26.28 -17.86 16.34
C ALA A 68 26.69 -16.43 16.78
N ARG A 69 27.72 -15.85 16.17
CA ARG A 69 28.21 -14.47 16.43
C ARG A 69 27.65 -13.44 15.43
N ALA A 70 27.02 -13.86 14.36
CA ALA A 70 26.34 -12.94 13.44
C ALA A 70 25.26 -12.17 14.20
N VAL A 71 24.98 -10.96 13.75
CA VAL A 71 24.00 -10.08 14.41
C VAL A 71 22.67 -10.21 13.71
N VAL A 72 21.60 -10.25 14.50
CA VAL A 72 20.22 -10.10 14.06
C VAL A 72 19.66 -8.81 14.65
N HIS A 73 18.84 -8.12 13.86
CA HIS A 73 18.16 -6.89 14.23
C HIS A 73 16.68 -7.21 14.44
N ILE A 74 16.11 -6.67 15.51
CA ILE A 74 14.70 -6.88 15.85
C ILE A 74 13.99 -5.56 16.09
N GLY A 75 12.71 -5.53 15.74
CA GLY A 75 11.75 -4.50 16.09
C GLY A 75 10.76 -5.04 17.11
N LEU A 76 10.50 -4.29 18.16
CA LEU A 76 9.44 -4.60 19.12
C LEU A 76 8.44 -3.45 19.12
N LEU A 77 7.19 -3.75 18.75
CA LEU A 77 6.07 -2.82 18.92
C LEU A 77 5.46 -3.04 20.30
N LEU A 78 5.29 -1.95 21.03
CA LEU A 78 4.72 -1.98 22.37
C LEU A 78 3.21 -1.79 22.28
N LYS A 79 2.50 -2.50 23.16
CA LYS A 79 1.05 -2.45 23.21
C LYS A 79 0.54 -1.07 23.58
N TYR A 80 -0.37 -0.53 22.79
CA TYR A 80 -1.09 0.70 23.14
C TYR A 80 -1.99 0.47 24.35
N ARG A 81 -2.15 1.51 25.16
CA ARG A 81 -3.16 1.52 26.22
C ARG A 81 -4.53 1.82 25.62
N ASN A 82 -5.57 1.26 26.18
CA ASN A 82 -6.95 1.58 25.78
C ASN A 82 -7.18 1.39 24.25
N GLU A 83 -6.70 0.30 23.68
CA GLU A 83 -6.72 0.04 22.23
C GLU A 83 -8.15 0.10 21.67
N ALA A 84 -9.15 -0.47 22.36
CA ALA A 84 -10.55 -0.45 21.93
C ALA A 84 -11.14 0.99 21.91
N GLU A 85 -10.72 1.85 22.83
CA GLU A 85 -11.09 3.26 22.83
C GLU A 85 -10.39 4.03 21.70
N LEU A 86 -9.15 3.66 21.36
CA LEU A 86 -8.43 4.21 20.20
C LEU A 86 -9.16 3.87 18.90
N GLU A 87 -9.50 2.60 18.68
CA GLU A 87 -10.28 2.17 17.52
C GLU A 87 -11.64 2.90 17.43
N SER A 88 -12.34 3.02 18.55
CA SER A 88 -13.60 3.75 18.61
C SER A 88 -13.44 5.23 18.27
N LEU A 89 -12.34 5.85 18.72
CA LEU A 89 -12.02 7.24 18.41
C LEU A 89 -11.71 7.41 16.93
N ILE A 90 -10.86 6.56 16.34
CA ILE A 90 -10.52 6.60 14.91
C ILE A 90 -11.79 6.48 14.06
N ASN A 91 -12.65 5.53 14.36
CA ASN A 91 -13.93 5.38 13.66
C ASN A 91 -14.81 6.63 13.81
N ALA A 92 -14.84 7.26 14.99
CA ALA A 92 -15.59 8.49 15.20
C ALA A 92 -14.97 9.69 14.46
N GLN A 93 -13.65 9.75 14.31
CA GLN A 93 -12.93 10.75 13.52
C GLN A 93 -13.18 10.60 12.02
N ALA A 94 -13.42 9.39 11.55
CA ALA A 94 -13.71 9.07 10.15
C ALA A 94 -15.23 9.11 9.81
N THR A 95 -16.12 9.23 10.81
CA THR A 95 -17.57 9.18 10.59
C THR A 95 -18.16 10.58 10.48
N LYS A 96 -18.65 10.94 9.30
CA LYS A 96 -19.34 12.20 9.03
C LYS A 96 -20.54 12.39 9.96
N GLY A 97 -20.67 13.57 10.58
CA GLY A 97 -21.69 13.85 11.57
C GLY A 97 -21.33 13.47 13.01
N SER A 98 -20.24 12.76 13.23
CA SER A 98 -19.68 12.58 14.57
C SER A 98 -19.12 13.91 15.09
N ARG A 99 -19.25 14.13 16.39
CA ARG A 99 -18.60 15.31 17.03
C ARG A 99 -17.06 15.27 16.96
N TYR A 100 -16.49 14.14 16.63
CA TYR A 100 -15.05 13.93 16.48
C TYR A 100 -14.60 13.91 15.02
N TYR A 101 -15.51 14.09 14.07
CA TYR A 101 -15.17 14.10 12.66
C TYR A 101 -14.05 15.10 12.35
N HIS A 102 -12.95 14.64 11.82
CA HIS A 102 -11.70 15.39 11.57
C HIS A 102 -11.11 16.13 12.80
N HIS A 103 -11.46 15.70 14.01
CA HIS A 103 -10.82 16.19 15.23
C HIS A 103 -9.75 15.22 15.70
N PHE A 104 -8.54 15.43 15.23
CA PHE A 104 -7.40 14.54 15.46
C PHE A 104 -6.66 14.85 16.75
N LEU A 105 -5.94 13.86 17.24
CA LEU A 105 -5.06 14.00 18.40
C LEU A 105 -3.77 14.69 17.98
N THR A 106 -3.16 15.40 18.93
CA THR A 106 -1.73 15.71 18.85
C THR A 106 -0.91 14.52 19.33
N THR A 107 0.37 14.45 18.96
CA THR A 107 1.31 13.44 19.48
C THR A 107 1.35 13.43 21.02
N ALA A 108 1.23 14.59 21.66
CA ALA A 108 1.17 14.70 23.12
C ALA A 108 -0.09 14.07 23.71
N GLN A 109 -1.25 14.27 23.08
CA GLN A 109 -2.52 13.64 23.49
C GLN A 109 -2.48 12.14 23.28
N PHE A 110 -1.97 11.66 22.12
CA PHE A 110 -1.76 10.25 21.88
C PHE A 110 -0.85 9.65 22.97
N ALA A 111 0.27 10.30 23.27
CA ALA A 111 1.21 9.85 24.31
C ALA A 111 0.57 9.81 25.70
N GLN A 112 -0.34 10.71 25.99
CA GLN A 112 -1.06 10.75 27.26
C GLN A 112 -2.08 9.61 27.40
N TYR A 113 -2.86 9.33 26.36
CA TYR A 113 -4.03 8.44 26.46
C TYR A 113 -3.75 7.01 25.98
N PHE A 114 -2.92 6.85 24.95
CA PHE A 114 -2.80 5.58 24.22
C PHE A 114 -1.39 5.01 24.17
N ALA A 115 -0.34 5.83 24.10
CA ALA A 115 1.03 5.31 24.04
C ALA A 115 1.38 4.48 25.30
N PRO A 116 2.28 3.52 25.20
CA PRO A 116 2.82 2.84 26.39
C PRO A 116 3.34 3.84 27.42
N ASP A 117 3.12 3.60 28.69
CA ASP A 117 3.65 4.48 29.73
C ASP A 117 5.19 4.41 29.78
N ALA A 118 5.80 5.50 30.29
CA ALA A 118 7.26 5.61 30.32
C ALA A 118 7.93 4.50 31.16
N ALA A 119 7.27 4.02 32.20
CA ALA A 119 7.80 2.97 33.05
C ALA A 119 7.81 1.60 32.32
N THR A 120 6.74 1.28 31.60
CA THR A 120 6.67 0.10 30.73
C THR A 120 7.75 0.13 29.65
N TYR A 121 7.89 1.27 28.96
CA TYR A 121 8.90 1.45 27.93
C TYR A 121 10.32 1.26 28.48
N ALA A 122 10.64 1.93 29.60
CA ALA A 122 11.95 1.80 30.25
C ALA A 122 12.22 0.37 30.77
N ARG A 123 11.20 -0.29 31.30
CA ARG A 123 11.29 -1.70 31.74
C ARG A 123 11.59 -2.64 30.59
N THR A 124 10.94 -2.46 29.43
CA THR A 124 11.18 -3.26 28.22
C THR A 124 12.60 -3.07 27.72
N ILE A 125 13.10 -1.82 27.65
CA ILE A 125 14.50 -1.52 27.31
C ILE A 125 15.47 -2.23 28.27
N ALA A 126 15.26 -2.10 29.59
CA ALA A 126 16.12 -2.74 30.59
C ALA A 126 16.07 -4.27 30.51
N THR A 127 14.93 -4.83 30.14
CA THR A 127 14.76 -6.27 29.92
C THR A 127 15.60 -6.74 28.74
N LEU A 128 15.53 -6.09 27.60
CA LEU A 128 16.35 -6.40 26.42
C LEU A 128 17.85 -6.34 26.76
N GLN A 129 18.28 -5.27 27.42
CA GLN A 129 19.69 -5.08 27.83
C GLN A 129 20.18 -6.18 28.77
N ARG A 130 19.37 -6.60 29.76
CA ARG A 130 19.72 -7.71 30.67
C ARG A 130 19.89 -9.05 29.94
N HIS A 131 19.15 -9.25 28.85
CA HIS A 131 19.25 -10.45 28.00
C HIS A 131 20.31 -10.33 26.91
N GLY A 132 21.14 -9.28 26.94
CA GLY A 132 22.29 -9.11 26.03
C GLY A 132 21.95 -8.51 24.67
N PHE A 133 20.80 -7.86 24.55
CA PHE A 133 20.48 -7.04 23.39
C PHE A 133 21.05 -5.63 23.52
N ARG A 134 21.55 -5.09 22.42
CA ARG A 134 21.89 -3.67 22.30
C ARG A 134 20.69 -2.93 21.75
N VAL A 135 20.14 -2.00 22.50
CA VAL A 135 19.12 -1.08 21.99
C VAL A 135 19.77 -0.13 21.01
N GLU A 136 19.25 -0.08 19.80
CA GLU A 136 19.77 0.71 18.67
C GLU A 136 18.99 2.02 18.51
N GLN A 137 17.66 1.93 18.67
CA GLN A 137 16.78 3.09 18.49
C GLN A 137 15.62 3.04 19.48
N THR A 138 15.26 4.22 19.95
CA THR A 138 14.06 4.48 20.74
C THR A 138 13.28 5.64 20.11
N PHE A 139 11.96 5.66 20.31
CA PHE A 139 11.09 6.64 19.67
C PHE A 139 10.34 7.47 20.74
N ALA A 140 10.09 8.72 20.42
CA ALA A 140 9.43 9.65 21.33
C ALA A 140 7.98 9.24 21.67
N ASN A 141 7.28 8.63 20.69
CA ASN A 141 5.94 8.07 20.88
C ASN A 141 5.92 6.79 21.74
N ARG A 142 7.07 6.22 22.05
CA ARG A 142 7.23 4.96 22.79
C ARG A 142 6.54 3.73 22.13
N GLY A 143 6.17 3.83 20.87
CA GLY A 143 5.49 2.76 20.14
C GLY A 143 6.42 1.61 19.75
N MET A 144 7.71 1.87 19.53
CA MET A 144 8.66 0.90 19.02
C MET A 144 10.01 0.98 19.71
N ILE A 145 10.72 -0.16 19.78
CA ILE A 145 12.14 -0.27 20.17
C ILE A 145 12.85 -1.09 19.10
N ARG A 146 13.97 -0.55 18.55
CA ARG A 146 14.88 -1.37 17.73
C ARG A 146 16.06 -1.83 18.58
N ALA A 147 16.42 -3.09 18.43
CA ALA A 147 17.53 -3.69 19.14
C ALA A 147 18.24 -4.74 18.29
N SER A 148 19.49 -5.05 18.64
CA SER A 148 20.25 -6.11 17.99
C SER A 148 20.92 -7.03 19.00
N ALA A 149 21.19 -8.25 18.58
CA ALA A 149 21.93 -9.22 19.39
C ALA A 149 22.66 -10.24 18.50
N PRO A 150 23.71 -10.92 19.02
CA PRO A 150 24.25 -12.09 18.36
C PRO A 150 23.18 -13.18 18.20
N VAL A 151 23.19 -13.91 17.10
CA VAL A 151 22.28 -15.03 16.79
C VAL A 151 22.09 -15.96 17.99
N ARG A 152 23.18 -16.35 18.67
CA ARG A 152 23.08 -17.22 19.86
C ARG A 152 22.19 -16.64 20.97
N THR A 153 22.23 -15.32 21.15
CA THR A 153 21.45 -14.60 22.15
C THR A 153 19.97 -14.58 21.75
N ALA A 154 19.68 -14.12 20.53
CA ALA A 154 18.32 -14.07 20.01
C ALA A 154 17.67 -15.47 19.92
N ALA A 155 18.41 -16.47 19.42
CA ALA A 155 17.96 -17.85 19.33
C ALA A 155 17.58 -18.43 20.71
N SER A 156 18.40 -18.18 21.71
CA SER A 156 18.12 -18.63 23.09
C SER A 156 16.93 -17.90 23.70
N TYR A 157 16.85 -16.58 23.52
CA TYR A 157 15.84 -15.74 24.15
C TYR A 157 14.43 -15.97 23.54
N PHE A 158 14.35 -16.09 22.21
CA PHE A 158 13.11 -16.36 21.52
C PHE A 158 12.83 -17.85 21.26
N ALA A 159 13.67 -18.75 21.80
CA ALA A 159 13.56 -20.21 21.65
C ALA A 159 13.39 -20.64 20.17
N THR A 160 14.20 -20.08 19.27
CA THR A 160 14.18 -20.38 17.83
C THR A 160 15.57 -20.69 17.30
N SER A 161 15.68 -21.01 16.02
CA SER A 161 16.95 -21.21 15.31
C SER A 161 16.96 -20.36 14.03
N PHE A 162 18.16 -20.00 13.58
CA PHE A 162 18.34 -19.14 12.41
C PHE A 162 19.19 -19.82 11.34
N HIS A 163 18.76 -19.73 10.09
CA HIS A 163 19.55 -20.10 8.92
C HIS A 163 19.88 -18.88 8.08
N ALA A 164 21.04 -18.91 7.45
CA ALA A 164 21.34 -18.05 6.33
C ALA A 164 20.62 -18.59 5.10
N VAL A 165 20.06 -17.71 4.31
CA VAL A 165 19.41 -18.04 3.04
C VAL A 165 19.90 -17.09 1.95
N TYR A 166 19.90 -17.55 0.71
CA TYR A 166 20.12 -16.68 -0.44
C TYR A 166 18.78 -16.33 -1.07
N GLN A 167 18.42 -15.06 -1.01
CA GLN A 167 17.23 -14.53 -1.69
C GLN A 167 17.62 -14.11 -3.10
N VAL A 168 16.94 -14.65 -4.10
CA VAL A 168 17.22 -14.38 -5.51
C VAL A 168 17.09 -12.88 -5.79
N GLY A 169 18.12 -12.28 -6.39
CA GLY A 169 18.19 -10.86 -6.69
C GLY A 169 18.52 -9.94 -5.50
N ARG A 170 18.57 -10.47 -4.26
CA ARG A 170 18.76 -9.68 -3.04
C ARG A 170 19.94 -10.11 -2.18
N GLY A 171 20.58 -11.26 -2.49
CA GLY A 171 21.77 -11.73 -1.80
C GLY A 171 21.49 -12.54 -0.53
N VAL A 172 22.47 -12.56 0.38
CA VAL A 172 22.38 -13.35 1.61
C VAL A 172 21.51 -12.63 2.63
N ARG A 173 20.54 -13.37 3.16
CA ARG A 173 19.58 -12.98 4.20
C ARG A 173 19.58 -14.01 5.31
N TYR A 174 18.80 -13.80 6.35
CA TYR A 174 18.55 -14.80 7.38
C TYR A 174 17.06 -14.99 7.63
N VAL A 175 16.72 -16.14 8.16
CA VAL A 175 15.34 -16.49 8.57
C VAL A 175 15.36 -17.33 9.83
N ASN A 176 14.32 -17.20 10.66
CA ASN A 176 14.06 -18.18 11.70
C ASN A 176 13.46 -19.44 11.08
N THR A 177 13.92 -20.59 11.51
CA THR A 177 13.51 -21.90 10.94
C THR A 177 12.53 -22.67 11.83
N THR A 178 12.31 -22.18 13.03
CA THR A 178 11.31 -22.71 13.97
C THR A 178 10.48 -21.58 14.52
N VAL A 179 9.23 -21.88 14.89
CA VAL A 179 8.35 -20.90 15.54
C VAL A 179 9.00 -20.37 16.81
N ALA A 180 9.22 -19.08 16.86
CA ALA A 180 9.77 -18.40 18.02
C ALA A 180 8.72 -18.31 19.14
N ARG A 181 9.16 -18.01 20.35
CA ARG A 181 8.28 -17.81 21.50
C ARG A 181 8.49 -16.42 22.07
N MET A 182 7.39 -15.70 22.28
CA MET A 182 7.46 -14.44 23.01
C MET A 182 7.84 -14.71 24.46
N PRO A 183 8.98 -14.16 24.95
CA PRO A 183 9.41 -14.33 26.33
C PRO A 183 8.38 -13.83 27.33
N ALA A 184 8.29 -14.49 28.49
CA ALA A 184 7.29 -14.18 29.50
C ALA A 184 7.40 -12.74 30.05
N ASP A 185 8.61 -12.18 30.07
CA ASP A 185 8.92 -10.84 30.54
C ASP A 185 8.69 -9.74 29.48
N LEU A 186 8.35 -10.11 28.23
CA LEU A 186 7.92 -9.17 27.17
C LEU A 186 6.44 -9.32 26.80
N ARG A 187 5.86 -10.49 27.03
CA ARG A 187 4.53 -10.89 26.54
C ARG A 187 3.40 -9.90 26.84
N ASN A 188 3.45 -9.24 27.98
CA ASN A 188 2.39 -8.31 28.41
C ASN A 188 2.55 -6.91 27.79
N ASP A 189 3.76 -6.55 27.43
CA ASP A 189 4.13 -5.19 27.03
C ASP A 189 4.33 -5.06 25.50
N VAL A 190 4.64 -6.18 24.82
CA VAL A 190 4.94 -6.23 23.39
C VAL A 190 3.76 -6.84 22.63
N VAL A 191 3.35 -6.18 21.56
CA VAL A 191 2.23 -6.59 20.69
C VAL A 191 2.72 -7.28 19.41
N ALA A 192 3.87 -6.88 18.91
CA ALA A 192 4.49 -7.49 17.73
C ALA A 192 6.01 -7.53 17.86
N LEU A 193 6.61 -8.52 17.20
CA LEU A 193 8.06 -8.73 17.10
C LEU A 193 8.39 -8.99 15.65
N SER A 194 9.21 -8.15 15.06
CA SER A 194 9.75 -8.27 13.70
C SER A 194 11.27 -8.51 13.72
N GLY A 195 11.84 -8.81 12.55
CA GLY A 195 13.28 -9.01 12.40
C GLY A 195 13.76 -10.41 12.77
N LEU A 196 12.89 -11.39 12.91
CA LEU A 196 13.28 -12.80 12.98
C LEU A 196 13.72 -13.33 11.60
N HIS A 197 13.48 -12.58 10.57
CA HIS A 197 14.08 -12.72 9.25
C HIS A 197 14.52 -11.34 8.71
N SER A 198 15.36 -11.36 7.70
CA SER A 198 15.80 -10.17 6.97
C SER A 198 15.45 -10.28 5.46
N ILE A 199 14.40 -11.01 5.15
CA ILE A 199 13.84 -11.05 3.81
C ILE A 199 13.28 -9.65 3.53
N THR A 200 13.56 -9.13 2.36
CA THR A 200 13.12 -7.78 1.99
C THR A 200 11.87 -7.82 1.13
N THR A 201 10.96 -6.91 1.35
CA THR A 201 9.87 -6.58 0.44
C THR A 201 10.40 -6.14 -0.93
N VAL A 202 9.55 -5.99 -1.90
CA VAL A 202 9.91 -5.62 -3.28
C VAL A 202 9.26 -4.28 -3.61
N ALA A 203 10.05 -3.33 -4.09
CA ALA A 203 9.52 -2.15 -4.76
C ALA A 203 8.84 -2.58 -6.07
N PHE A 204 7.70 -1.99 -6.38
CA PHE A 204 6.88 -2.39 -7.53
C PHE A 204 7.26 -1.69 -8.83
N ALA A 205 8.13 -0.64 -8.81
CA ALA A 205 8.51 0.04 -10.04
C ALA A 205 8.97 -0.96 -11.11
N LEU A 206 8.26 -0.99 -12.20
CA LEU A 206 8.63 -1.78 -13.37
C LEU A 206 9.91 -1.19 -13.96
N LYS A 207 11.04 -1.91 -13.75
CA LYS A 207 12.30 -1.54 -14.38
C LYS A 207 12.18 -1.62 -15.90
N ARG A 208 12.70 -0.62 -16.60
CA ARG A 208 12.75 -0.57 -18.07
C ARG A 208 13.13 -1.87 -18.79
N PRO A 209 14.13 -2.68 -18.32
CA PRO A 209 14.44 -3.96 -18.94
C PRO A 209 13.30 -4.95 -18.91
N ASP A 210 12.45 -4.90 -17.91
CA ASP A 210 11.34 -5.84 -17.73
C ASP A 210 10.12 -5.43 -18.57
N ILE A 211 9.86 -4.13 -18.71
CA ILE A 211 8.86 -3.59 -19.65
C ILE A 211 9.19 -4.02 -21.08
N ARG A 212 10.45 -3.90 -21.52
CA ARG A 212 10.86 -4.36 -22.85
C ARG A 212 10.67 -5.86 -23.05
N LYS A 213 10.91 -6.67 -22.01
CA LYS A 213 10.66 -8.11 -22.06
C LYS A 213 9.17 -8.43 -22.10
N LEU A 214 8.34 -7.68 -21.36
CA LEU A 214 6.89 -7.82 -21.39
C LEU A 214 6.34 -7.43 -22.75
N LEU A 215 6.79 -6.30 -23.31
CA LEU A 215 6.43 -5.85 -24.66
C LEU A 215 6.87 -6.85 -25.74
N ALA A 216 8.10 -7.35 -25.66
CA ALA A 216 8.58 -8.37 -26.59
C ALA A 216 7.73 -9.65 -26.53
N ARG A 217 7.18 -10.00 -25.37
CA ARG A 217 6.26 -11.13 -25.19
C ARG A 217 4.88 -10.84 -25.73
N ARG A 218 4.31 -9.67 -25.44
CA ARG A 218 3.03 -9.23 -26.02
C ARG A 218 3.10 -9.30 -27.54
N ASN A 219 4.18 -8.77 -28.13
CA ASN A 219 4.40 -8.83 -29.58
C ASN A 219 4.62 -10.27 -30.08
N ALA A 220 5.34 -11.11 -29.34
CA ALA A 220 5.54 -12.52 -29.70
C ALA A 220 4.23 -13.33 -29.63
N LEU A 221 3.37 -13.05 -28.64
CA LEU A 221 2.06 -13.68 -28.50
C LEU A 221 1.07 -13.16 -29.58
N ALA A 222 1.13 -11.88 -29.91
CA ALA A 222 0.37 -11.30 -31.03
C ALA A 222 0.78 -11.92 -32.38
N ILE A 223 2.09 -12.12 -32.60
CA ILE A 223 2.65 -12.79 -33.80
C ILE A 223 2.28 -14.27 -33.82
N ALA A 224 2.17 -14.91 -32.65
CA ALA A 224 1.75 -16.33 -32.54
C ALA A 224 0.24 -16.55 -32.75
N GLY A 225 -0.53 -15.51 -33.10
CA GLY A 225 -1.95 -15.63 -33.41
C GLY A 225 -2.86 -15.75 -32.18
N ALA A 226 -2.31 -15.53 -30.97
CA ALA A 226 -3.12 -15.49 -29.74
C ALA A 226 -3.98 -14.21 -29.63
N PHE A 227 -3.72 -13.22 -30.50
CA PHE A 227 -4.45 -11.95 -30.58
C PHE A 227 -4.91 -11.69 -32.00
N THR A 228 -6.01 -12.27 -32.42
CA THR A 228 -6.83 -11.69 -33.47
C THR A 228 -7.90 -10.84 -32.78
N ALA A 229 -7.59 -9.57 -32.55
CA ALA A 229 -8.65 -8.62 -32.23
C ALA A 229 -9.69 -8.67 -33.35
N PRO A 230 -10.97 -8.85 -33.07
CA PRO A 230 -12.00 -8.66 -34.08
C PRO A 230 -11.99 -7.17 -34.42
N ARG A 231 -11.42 -6.82 -35.55
CA ARG A 231 -11.69 -5.52 -36.18
C ARG A 231 -13.18 -5.52 -36.50
N THR A 232 -13.87 -4.52 -35.95
CA THR A 232 -15.30 -4.20 -36.07
C THR A 232 -16.18 -4.76 -34.94
N ALA A 233 -16.09 -4.16 -33.76
CA ALA A 233 -17.28 -3.90 -32.97
C ALA A 233 -17.81 -2.53 -33.41
N THR A 234 -18.75 -2.48 -34.33
CA THR A 234 -19.63 -1.34 -34.47
C THR A 234 -20.37 -1.22 -33.15
N ALA A 235 -20.16 -0.12 -32.45
CA ALA A 235 -20.92 0.20 -31.25
C ALA A 235 -22.42 0.04 -31.53
N PRO A 236 -23.21 -0.56 -30.64
CA PRO A 236 -24.66 -0.59 -30.79
C PRO A 236 -25.15 0.85 -30.76
N VAL A 237 -25.69 1.30 -31.86
CA VAL A 237 -26.47 2.53 -31.97
C VAL A 237 -27.71 2.33 -31.12
N GLY A 238 -27.76 2.90 -29.93
CA GLY A 238 -28.98 2.83 -29.13
C GLY A 238 -28.88 2.93 -27.62
N ALA A 239 -27.77 3.36 -27.03
CA ALA A 239 -27.80 3.71 -25.60
C ALA A 239 -28.52 5.06 -25.42
N PRO A 240 -29.52 5.17 -24.50
CA PRO A 240 -30.20 6.43 -24.27
C PRO A 240 -29.21 7.42 -23.65
N ARG A 241 -28.96 8.51 -24.36
CA ARG A 241 -28.25 9.67 -23.80
C ARG A 241 -29.04 10.18 -22.60
N ARG A 242 -28.56 10.00 -21.39
CA ARG A 242 -29.04 10.76 -20.24
C ARG A 242 -28.68 12.24 -20.50
N ARG A 243 -29.68 13.02 -20.83
CA ARG A 243 -29.67 14.47 -20.64
C ARG A 243 -30.03 14.67 -19.19
N ASP A 244 -29.06 15.16 -18.44
CA ASP A 244 -29.18 16.05 -17.29
C ASP A 244 -27.85 16.01 -16.52
N ALA A 245 -26.77 16.43 -17.22
CA ALA A 245 -25.56 16.85 -16.54
C ALA A 245 -25.76 18.32 -16.12
N ALA A 246 -25.46 18.63 -14.88
CA ALA A 246 -25.32 20.00 -14.41
C ALA A 246 -24.34 20.77 -15.33
N PRO A 247 -24.49 22.08 -15.51
CA PRO A 247 -23.64 22.83 -16.39
C PRO A 247 -22.21 22.76 -15.89
N THR A 248 -21.36 22.11 -16.68
CA THR A 248 -19.91 22.21 -16.54
C THR A 248 -19.53 23.70 -16.54
N PRO A 249 -18.67 24.18 -15.64
CA PRO A 249 -18.09 25.50 -15.76
C PRO A 249 -17.45 25.61 -17.15
N ALA A 250 -17.73 26.67 -17.88
CA ALA A 250 -17.13 26.90 -19.17
C ALA A 250 -15.60 26.93 -19.00
N PRO A 251 -14.83 26.22 -19.86
CA PRO A 251 -13.38 26.32 -19.82
C PRO A 251 -12.99 27.78 -19.98
N GLY A 252 -12.09 28.24 -19.10
CA GLY A 252 -11.49 29.56 -19.24
C GLY A 252 -10.80 29.67 -20.60
N PRO A 253 -10.70 30.89 -21.18
CA PRO A 253 -10.12 31.06 -22.49
C PRO A 253 -8.64 30.69 -22.50
N ASP A 254 -8.25 29.81 -23.41
CA ASP A 254 -6.88 29.45 -23.79
C ASP A 254 -5.95 28.91 -22.69
N ALA A 255 -6.24 27.72 -22.18
CA ALA A 255 -5.18 26.88 -21.67
C ALA A 255 -4.37 26.31 -22.86
N THR A 256 -3.32 27.01 -23.26
CA THR A 256 -2.32 26.45 -24.17
C THR A 256 -1.60 25.34 -23.42
N ILE A 257 -1.63 24.12 -23.95
CA ILE A 257 -0.85 22.98 -23.43
C ILE A 257 0.62 23.42 -23.31
N PRO A 258 1.27 23.32 -22.15
CA PRO A 258 2.66 23.70 -21.98
C PRO A 258 3.57 22.95 -22.96
N PRO A 259 4.61 23.61 -23.52
CA PRO A 259 5.60 22.92 -24.35
C PRO A 259 6.30 21.85 -23.49
N GLY A 260 6.14 20.59 -23.81
CA GLY A 260 6.64 19.44 -23.07
C GLY A 260 5.60 18.35 -22.87
N SER A 261 4.31 18.73 -22.81
CA SER A 261 3.18 17.80 -22.73
C SER A 261 2.69 17.31 -24.09
N GLN A 262 3.30 17.73 -25.19
CA GLN A 262 2.89 17.33 -26.54
C GLN A 262 3.72 16.15 -27.04
N LEU A 263 3.04 15.10 -27.45
CA LEU A 263 3.61 14.01 -28.23
C LEU A 263 4.22 14.58 -29.53
N THR A 264 5.53 14.45 -29.70
CA THR A 264 6.15 14.67 -31.01
C THR A 264 6.15 13.33 -31.75
N GLU A 265 5.83 13.37 -33.07
CA GLU A 265 5.68 12.17 -33.92
C GLU A 265 6.91 11.23 -33.98
N GLU A 266 8.05 11.60 -33.39
CA GLU A 266 9.28 10.81 -33.37
C GLU A 266 9.54 10.05 -32.05
N ALA A 267 8.75 10.27 -30.99
CA ALA A 267 9.01 9.66 -29.69
C ALA A 267 8.17 8.39 -29.47
N THR A 268 8.74 7.27 -29.78
CA THR A 268 8.14 5.93 -29.63
C THR A 268 7.82 5.54 -28.17
N TYR A 269 8.11 6.40 -27.17
CA TYR A 269 7.94 6.17 -25.75
C TYR A 269 7.83 7.47 -24.94
N MET A 270 6.87 8.32 -25.23
CA MET A 270 6.59 9.49 -24.38
C MET A 270 5.29 9.27 -23.61
N GLY A 271 5.37 9.40 -22.29
CA GLY A 271 4.22 9.45 -21.40
C GLY A 271 3.61 10.86 -21.34
N TYR A 272 2.68 11.03 -20.42
CA TYR A 272 2.05 12.31 -20.15
C TYR A 272 2.74 13.06 -19.01
N GLY A 273 2.71 14.38 -19.05
CA GLY A 273 3.14 15.23 -17.95
C GLY A 273 2.10 15.31 -16.82
N PRO A 274 2.48 15.84 -15.66
CA PRO A 274 1.61 15.93 -14.49
C PRO A 274 0.34 16.76 -14.75
N ASP A 275 0.39 17.75 -15.63
CA ASP A 275 -0.73 18.61 -16.01
C ASP A 275 -1.88 17.86 -16.67
N ILE A 276 -1.58 16.83 -17.45
CA ILE A 276 -2.59 15.98 -18.11
C ILE A 276 -3.38 15.20 -17.05
N TYR A 277 -2.67 14.58 -16.12
CA TYR A 277 -3.31 13.82 -15.05
C TYR A 277 -4.06 14.71 -14.05
N ALA A 278 -3.50 15.88 -13.72
CA ALA A 278 -4.17 16.85 -12.87
C ALA A 278 -5.53 17.28 -13.45
N GLN A 279 -5.60 17.49 -14.76
CA GLN A 279 -6.85 17.83 -15.45
C GLN A 279 -7.79 16.63 -15.56
N ALA A 280 -7.28 15.45 -15.90
CA ALA A 280 -8.08 14.24 -16.11
C ALA A 280 -8.81 13.80 -14.83
N TYR A 281 -8.13 13.86 -13.70
CA TYR A 281 -8.68 13.46 -12.39
C TYR A 281 -9.16 14.65 -11.55
N THR A 282 -9.32 15.82 -12.16
CA THR A 282 -9.77 17.05 -11.49
C THR A 282 -9.11 17.30 -10.15
N PHE A 283 -7.77 17.19 -10.12
CA PHE A 283 -7.01 17.44 -8.89
C PHE A 283 -7.37 18.83 -8.33
N PRO A 284 -7.46 18.99 -6.99
CA PRO A 284 -7.75 20.30 -6.38
C PRO A 284 -6.74 21.39 -6.79
N GLU A 285 -5.54 21.00 -7.20
CA GLU A 285 -4.50 21.90 -7.76
C GLU A 285 -5.04 22.68 -8.97
N THR A 286 -5.84 22.08 -9.85
CA THR A 286 -6.46 22.73 -11.01
C THR A 286 -7.44 23.84 -10.62
N GLN A 287 -7.88 23.86 -9.37
CA GLN A 287 -8.75 24.88 -8.77
C GLN A 287 -7.99 25.83 -7.82
N GLY A 288 -6.65 25.75 -7.79
CA GLY A 288 -5.78 26.58 -6.98
C GLY A 288 -5.43 26.03 -5.61
N TYR A 289 -5.81 24.80 -5.28
CA TYR A 289 -5.48 24.12 -4.01
C TYR A 289 -4.31 23.17 -4.22
N ALA A 290 -3.12 23.69 -4.25
CA ALA A 290 -1.90 22.96 -4.57
C ALA A 290 -1.16 22.38 -3.35
N GLY A 291 -1.86 22.16 -2.24
CA GLY A 291 -1.34 21.59 -0.99
C GLY A 291 -0.69 22.59 -0.04
N SER A 292 -0.91 23.90 -0.25
CA SER A 292 -0.30 24.94 0.60
C SER A 292 -0.71 24.80 2.08
N GLY A 293 0.29 24.83 2.97
CA GLY A 293 0.10 24.67 4.41
C GLY A 293 0.06 23.22 4.88
N HIS A 294 0.11 22.25 3.96
CA HIS A 294 0.15 20.82 4.24
C HIS A 294 1.47 20.20 3.78
N ALA A 295 1.70 18.97 4.21
CA ALA A 295 2.83 18.19 3.75
C ALA A 295 2.39 16.78 3.34
N ALA A 296 3.08 16.23 2.36
CA ALA A 296 2.98 14.87 1.91
C ALA A 296 4.31 14.15 2.14
N GLY A 297 4.30 12.84 2.29
CA GLY A 297 5.52 12.06 2.49
C GLY A 297 5.57 10.80 1.65
N SER A 298 6.77 10.23 1.53
CA SER A 298 6.99 8.87 1.05
C SER A 298 7.92 8.13 1.99
N VAL A 299 7.79 6.81 2.09
CA VAL A 299 8.69 5.91 2.83
C VAL A 299 9.39 5.02 1.81
N ILE A 300 10.72 5.07 1.81
CA ILE A 300 11.56 4.27 0.93
C ILE A 300 12.94 4.05 1.56
N ASP A 301 13.79 3.19 1.00
CA ASP A 301 15.16 2.97 1.51
C ASP A 301 16.25 3.76 0.76
N THR A 302 15.89 4.47 -0.29
CA THR A 302 16.87 5.16 -1.18
C THR A 302 16.38 6.56 -1.52
N ASP A 303 17.30 7.53 -1.55
CA ASP A 303 17.02 8.92 -1.90
C ASP A 303 16.97 9.14 -3.43
N PHE A 304 16.28 10.16 -3.86
CA PHE A 304 16.22 10.63 -5.25
C PHE A 304 17.16 11.83 -5.50
N SER A 305 17.34 12.18 -6.77
CA SER A 305 18.23 13.27 -7.20
C SER A 305 17.55 14.64 -7.20
N ASP A 306 18.07 15.58 -6.38
CA ASP A 306 17.62 16.98 -6.41
C ASP A 306 17.75 17.67 -7.78
N SER A 307 18.75 17.25 -8.57
CA SER A 307 18.97 17.83 -9.91
C SER A 307 17.89 17.38 -10.88
N ASP A 308 17.47 16.13 -10.75
CA ASP A 308 16.46 15.54 -11.60
C ASP A 308 15.09 16.12 -11.27
N ALA A 309 14.70 16.15 -9.98
CA ALA A 309 13.48 16.82 -9.55
C ALA A 309 13.39 18.28 -10.00
N LYS A 310 14.49 19.05 -9.92
CA LYS A 310 14.52 20.44 -10.44
C LYS A 310 14.42 20.52 -11.95
N ALA A 311 14.97 19.54 -12.68
CA ALA A 311 14.81 19.47 -14.14
C ALA A 311 13.36 19.16 -14.51
N GLU A 312 12.71 18.27 -13.77
CA GLU A 312 11.29 17.95 -13.90
C GLU A 312 10.42 19.19 -13.68
N PHE A 313 10.62 19.94 -12.57
CA PHE A 313 9.88 21.18 -12.32
C PHE A 313 10.05 22.21 -13.45
N LYS A 314 11.25 22.30 -14.02
CA LYS A 314 11.50 23.18 -15.15
C LYS A 314 10.82 22.71 -16.44
N THR A 315 10.84 21.40 -16.70
CA THR A 315 10.24 20.80 -17.90
C THR A 315 8.75 21.08 -17.97
N PHE A 316 8.06 20.94 -16.85
CA PHE A 316 6.60 21.11 -16.78
C PHE A 316 6.15 22.46 -16.19
N ASN A 317 7.06 23.43 -16.04
CA ASN A 317 6.79 24.76 -15.47
C ASN A 317 6.13 24.70 -14.08
N ILE A 318 6.48 23.72 -13.27
CA ILE A 318 5.97 23.58 -11.91
C ILE A 318 6.53 24.73 -11.04
N PRO A 319 5.69 25.50 -10.33
CA PRO A 319 6.12 26.66 -9.55
C PRO A 319 6.76 26.24 -8.21
N ARG A 320 7.73 25.33 -8.27
CA ARG A 320 8.42 24.76 -7.11
C ARG A 320 9.93 24.85 -7.28
N THR A 321 10.64 25.11 -6.20
CA THR A 321 12.11 25.16 -6.16
C THR A 321 12.72 24.24 -5.12
N LYS A 322 11.94 23.85 -4.11
CA LYS A 322 12.37 22.95 -3.04
C LYS A 322 12.12 21.50 -3.44
N THR A 323 13.11 20.65 -3.22
CA THR A 323 13.06 19.22 -3.51
C THR A 323 12.71 18.37 -2.28
N GLY A 324 12.09 18.99 -1.26
CA GLY A 324 11.61 18.31 -0.06
C GLY A 324 12.67 18.17 1.05
N ASN A 325 12.26 17.50 2.10
CA ASN A 325 13.04 17.25 3.31
C ASN A 325 13.36 15.76 3.38
N ARG A 326 14.62 15.41 3.64
CA ARG A 326 15.04 14.02 3.88
C ARG A 326 15.05 13.74 5.37
N VAL A 327 14.44 12.65 5.78
CA VAL A 327 14.37 12.20 7.17
C VAL A 327 15.04 10.85 7.28
N CYS A 328 16.28 10.80 7.75
CA CYS A 328 16.91 9.54 8.11
C CYS A 328 16.19 8.92 9.31
N THR A 329 15.72 7.70 9.16
CA THR A 329 14.98 7.02 10.21
C THR A 329 15.87 6.22 11.16
N ASP A 330 17.11 5.95 10.79
CA ASP A 330 18.14 5.40 11.69
C ASP A 330 18.94 6.53 12.34
N PRO A 331 18.86 6.72 13.67
CA PRO A 331 19.61 7.77 14.37
C PRO A 331 21.11 7.51 14.43
N ASN A 332 21.56 6.28 14.15
CA ASN A 332 22.98 5.93 14.06
C ASN A 332 23.50 6.09 12.62
N ALA A 333 22.60 6.26 11.63
CA ALA A 333 23.01 6.71 10.33
C ALA A 333 23.60 8.12 10.50
N ASP A 334 24.82 8.31 10.03
CA ASP A 334 25.41 9.63 9.93
C ASP A 334 24.37 10.55 9.27
N THR A 335 24.18 11.77 9.77
CA THR A 335 23.33 12.78 9.12
C THR A 335 23.73 13.02 7.67
N ALA A 336 24.94 12.67 7.31
CA ALA A 336 25.43 12.52 5.96
C ALA A 336 24.66 11.49 5.11
N CYS A 337 24.03 10.49 5.70
CA CYS A 337 23.29 9.45 4.97
C CYS A 337 22.20 9.99 4.06
N CYS A 338 21.57 11.11 4.43
CA CYS A 338 20.49 11.72 3.69
C CYS A 338 20.93 12.98 2.92
N SER A 339 22.21 13.21 2.73
CA SER A 339 22.74 14.32 1.95
C SER A 339 23.31 13.85 0.61
N LYS A 340 23.20 14.70 -0.39
CA LYS A 340 23.74 14.43 -1.74
C LYS A 340 25.25 14.04 -1.74
N GLY A 341 26.02 14.54 -0.76
CA GLY A 341 27.43 14.17 -0.58
C GLY A 341 27.63 12.75 -0.07
N SER A 342 26.67 12.20 0.65
CA SER A 342 26.75 10.87 1.27
C SER A 342 26.45 9.74 0.31
N ILE A 343 25.58 9.96 -0.68
CA ILE A 343 25.38 9.01 -1.78
C ILE A 343 26.72 8.82 -2.52
N SER A 344 27.40 9.92 -2.84
CA SER A 344 28.73 9.90 -3.47
C SER A 344 29.82 9.31 -2.58
N ALA A 345 29.70 9.39 -1.26
CA ALA A 345 30.67 8.87 -0.30
C ALA A 345 30.40 7.40 0.12
N GLY A 346 29.30 6.80 -0.32
CA GLY A 346 28.91 5.44 0.04
C GLY A 346 28.49 5.27 1.51
N THR A 347 28.11 6.36 2.17
CA THR A 347 27.64 6.36 3.57
C THR A 347 26.14 6.33 3.71
N CYS A 348 25.40 6.45 2.60
CA CYS A 348 23.96 6.17 2.51
C CYS A 348 23.71 4.74 2.06
N VAL A 349 22.58 4.19 2.47
CA VAL A 349 22.03 2.99 1.84
C VAL A 349 21.56 3.40 0.44
N TYR A 350 22.40 3.20 -0.54
CA TYR A 350 22.07 3.41 -1.93
C TYR A 350 21.72 2.07 -2.57
N SER A 351 20.48 1.92 -2.95
CA SER A 351 20.03 0.82 -3.78
C SER A 351 19.71 1.35 -5.18
N PRO A 352 20.58 1.10 -6.18
CA PRO A 352 20.30 1.50 -7.56
C PRO A 352 18.97 0.94 -8.08
N ASP A 353 18.50 -0.10 -7.39
CA ASP A 353 17.26 -0.77 -7.73
C ASP A 353 16.02 -0.01 -7.28
N THR A 354 16.14 0.91 -6.33
CA THR A 354 15.03 1.66 -5.72
C THR A 354 15.13 3.18 -5.91
N GLU A 355 16.23 3.70 -6.49
CA GLU A 355 16.36 5.13 -6.81
C GLU A 355 15.30 5.59 -7.82
N GLY A 356 15.00 4.77 -8.84
CA GLY A 356 13.95 5.06 -9.80
C GLY A 356 12.56 5.15 -9.17
N GLU A 357 12.29 4.28 -8.18
CA GLU A 357 11.06 4.31 -7.37
C GLU A 357 10.96 5.59 -6.55
N SER A 358 12.02 5.92 -5.80
CA SER A 358 12.08 7.16 -5.02
C SER A 358 11.90 8.41 -5.89
N THR A 359 12.48 8.40 -7.11
CA THR A 359 12.30 9.49 -8.06
C THR A 359 10.85 9.62 -8.52
N LEU A 360 10.20 8.49 -8.85
CA LEU A 360 8.79 8.47 -9.24
C LEU A 360 7.88 9.00 -8.13
N ASP A 361 8.03 8.47 -6.91
CA ASP A 361 7.25 8.89 -5.74
C ASP A 361 7.37 10.40 -5.49
N ALA A 362 8.62 10.87 -5.43
CA ALA A 362 8.92 12.26 -5.12
C ALA A 362 8.43 13.22 -6.22
N GLU A 363 8.67 12.90 -7.49
CA GLU A 363 8.28 13.76 -8.61
C GLU A 363 6.76 13.76 -8.80
N ALA A 364 6.09 12.62 -8.66
CA ALA A 364 4.63 12.56 -8.72
C ALA A 364 3.98 13.43 -7.61
N ILE A 365 4.42 13.28 -6.36
CA ILE A 365 3.87 14.07 -5.25
C ILE A 365 4.18 15.56 -5.44
N MET A 366 5.42 15.90 -5.74
CA MET A 366 5.86 17.30 -5.81
C MET A 366 5.34 18.06 -7.02
N THR A 367 4.98 17.38 -8.09
CA THR A 367 4.43 18.03 -9.29
C THR A 367 2.91 18.16 -9.24
N LEU A 368 2.22 17.22 -8.60
CA LEU A 368 0.75 17.23 -8.48
C LEU A 368 0.25 17.97 -7.23
N ALA A 369 1.09 18.16 -6.22
CA ALA A 369 0.84 19.05 -5.07
C ALA A 369 2.02 20.03 -4.88
N PRO A 370 2.22 20.98 -5.82
CA PRO A 370 3.47 21.75 -5.90
C PRO A 370 3.71 22.72 -4.75
N GLN A 371 2.71 23.05 -3.96
CA GLN A 371 2.84 23.90 -2.78
C GLN A 371 2.88 23.12 -1.45
N ALA A 372 2.64 21.81 -1.47
CA ALA A 372 2.81 20.98 -0.29
C ALA A 372 4.30 20.85 0.06
N ASP A 373 4.64 20.86 1.34
CA ASP A 373 5.96 20.40 1.77
C ASP A 373 6.07 18.89 1.51
N PHE A 374 7.27 18.43 1.11
CA PHE A 374 7.51 17.01 0.86
C PHE A 374 8.54 16.46 1.86
N TYR A 375 8.28 15.27 2.40
CA TYR A 375 9.15 14.55 3.33
C TYR A 375 9.44 13.15 2.81
N GLU A 376 10.71 12.87 2.50
CA GLU A 376 11.20 11.53 2.20
C GLU A 376 11.70 10.89 3.49
N TYR A 377 10.99 9.88 3.99
CA TYR A 377 11.37 9.09 5.16
C TYR A 377 12.21 7.91 4.71
N LEU A 378 13.53 8.03 4.85
CA LEU A 378 14.49 7.05 4.40
C LEU A 378 14.65 5.93 5.43
N ALA A 379 14.10 4.76 5.12
CA ALA A 379 14.31 3.56 5.89
C ALA A 379 15.78 3.11 5.81
N PRO A 380 16.33 2.48 6.85
CA PRO A 380 17.72 1.99 6.79
C PRO A 380 17.92 0.86 5.78
N ASP A 381 16.88 0.13 5.49
CA ASP A 381 16.80 -0.92 4.47
C ASP A 381 15.35 -1.35 4.25
N PHE A 382 15.10 -2.21 3.27
CA PHE A 382 13.78 -2.80 2.98
C PHE A 382 13.45 -4.03 3.83
N SER A 383 14.08 -4.22 4.99
CA SER A 383 13.60 -5.21 5.96
C SER A 383 12.38 -4.69 6.71
N ASP A 384 11.59 -5.60 7.25
CA ASP A 384 10.41 -5.26 8.07
C ASP A 384 10.76 -4.25 9.16
N VAL A 385 11.82 -4.53 9.93
CA VAL A 385 12.30 -3.64 11.00
C VAL A 385 12.69 -2.26 10.48
N GLY A 386 13.26 -2.18 9.27
CA GLY A 386 13.64 -0.93 8.63
C GLY A 386 12.41 -0.09 8.25
N ILE A 387 11.45 -0.71 7.58
CA ILE A 387 10.20 -0.06 7.14
C ILE A 387 9.31 0.31 8.33
N GLU A 388 9.13 -0.59 9.30
CA GLU A 388 8.38 -0.29 10.52
C GLU A 388 8.97 0.89 11.30
N ALA A 389 10.30 1.00 11.36
CA ALA A 389 10.97 2.13 11.98
C ALA A 389 10.70 3.44 11.22
N ALA A 390 10.63 3.39 9.89
CA ALA A 390 10.28 4.54 9.08
C ALA A 390 8.82 4.96 9.31
N TYR A 391 7.87 4.05 9.29
CA TYR A 391 6.47 4.36 9.62
C TYR A 391 6.31 4.89 11.05
N ASN A 392 7.00 4.27 12.00
CA ASN A 392 6.95 4.77 13.38
C ASN A 392 7.62 6.15 13.53
N ARG A 393 8.58 6.49 12.65
CA ARG A 393 9.12 7.86 12.56
C ARG A 393 8.09 8.83 11.99
N VAL A 394 7.35 8.46 10.95
CA VAL A 394 6.25 9.27 10.40
C VAL A 394 5.27 9.68 11.49
N VAL A 395 4.73 8.70 12.25
CA VAL A 395 3.75 8.98 13.31
C VAL A 395 4.34 9.66 14.54
N SER A 396 5.66 9.57 14.76
CA SER A 396 6.34 10.28 15.84
C SER A 396 6.58 11.75 15.50
N ASP A 397 6.86 12.04 14.24
CA ASP A 397 7.13 13.38 13.74
C ASP A 397 5.84 14.19 13.52
N ASP A 398 4.74 13.51 13.14
CA ASP A 398 3.41 14.11 12.92
C ASP A 398 3.47 15.35 12.00
N LYS A 399 4.11 15.18 10.82
CA LYS A 399 4.40 16.29 9.92
C LYS A 399 3.62 16.26 8.62
N VAL A 400 3.12 15.08 8.22
CA VAL A 400 2.51 14.86 6.90
C VAL A 400 1.01 14.59 7.02
N ALA A 401 0.23 15.08 6.07
CA ALA A 401 -1.19 14.79 5.95
C ALA A 401 -1.44 13.37 5.42
N ALA A 402 -0.54 12.91 4.56
CA ALA A 402 -0.58 11.57 3.99
C ALA A 402 0.85 11.08 3.68
N VAL A 403 1.05 9.76 3.68
CA VAL A 403 2.34 9.13 3.38
C VAL A 403 2.16 7.97 2.41
N ASN A 404 3.02 7.93 1.41
CA ASN A 404 3.07 6.93 0.36
C ASN A 404 3.98 5.75 0.70
N SER A 405 3.67 4.59 0.12
CA SER A 405 4.46 3.36 0.16
C SER A 405 4.36 2.63 -1.17
N SER A 406 5.37 2.75 -2.02
CA SER A 406 5.42 2.12 -3.34
C SER A 406 6.19 0.80 -3.30
N PHE A 407 5.82 -0.07 -2.39
CA PHE A 407 6.43 -1.39 -2.20
C PHE A 407 5.46 -2.35 -1.53
N GLY A 408 5.76 -3.63 -1.61
CA GLY A 408 4.97 -4.62 -0.91
C GLY A 408 5.45 -6.04 -1.10
N GLY A 409 4.64 -6.96 -0.64
CA GLY A 409 4.85 -8.40 -0.73
C GLY A 409 3.56 -9.15 -0.51
N CYS A 410 3.61 -10.47 -0.65
CA CYS A 410 2.47 -11.33 -0.39
C CYS A 410 2.10 -11.33 1.10
N GLU A 411 0.83 -11.10 1.42
CA GLU A 411 0.32 -11.11 2.79
C GLU A 411 0.61 -12.42 3.55
N THR A 412 0.57 -13.57 2.87
CA THR A 412 0.80 -14.87 3.51
C THR A 412 2.27 -15.17 3.76
N ASP A 413 3.19 -14.44 3.13
CA ASP A 413 4.61 -14.61 3.35
C ASP A 413 5.06 -13.92 4.65
N ASP A 414 4.43 -12.80 5.01
CA ASP A 414 4.78 -12.03 6.20
C ASP A 414 3.58 -11.42 6.95
N PRO A 415 2.75 -12.24 7.58
CA PRO A 415 1.63 -11.74 8.40
C PRO A 415 2.07 -10.88 9.58
N SER A 416 3.33 -11.00 10.00
CA SER A 416 3.87 -10.21 11.13
C SER A 416 4.12 -8.77 10.73
N PHE A 417 4.63 -8.56 9.55
CA PHE A 417 4.83 -7.24 8.97
C PHE A 417 3.48 -6.54 8.76
N GLU A 418 2.51 -7.21 8.11
CA GLU A 418 1.15 -6.71 7.94
C GLU A 418 0.53 -6.24 9.26
N TYR A 419 0.61 -7.07 10.29
CA TYR A 419 0.09 -6.68 11.59
C TYR A 419 0.81 -5.47 12.19
N ALA A 420 2.14 -5.42 12.08
CA ALA A 420 2.94 -4.36 12.66
C ALA A 420 2.70 -3.02 11.96
N THR A 421 2.63 -3.00 10.63
CA THR A 421 2.38 -1.79 9.83
C THR A 421 0.97 -1.27 10.06
N ASN A 422 -0.02 -2.16 10.08
CA ASN A 422 -1.41 -1.82 10.40
C ASN A 422 -1.54 -1.22 11.82
N TYR A 423 -0.83 -1.78 12.79
CA TYR A 423 -0.81 -1.27 14.17
C TYR A 423 -0.18 0.12 14.30
N ILE A 424 0.88 0.40 13.54
CA ILE A 424 1.49 1.74 13.48
C ILE A 424 0.53 2.73 12.79
N ALA A 425 -0.12 2.31 11.71
CA ALA A 425 -1.06 3.14 10.96
C ALA A 425 -2.29 3.55 11.79
N MET A 426 -2.73 2.74 12.77
CA MET A 426 -3.74 3.16 13.76
C MET A 426 -3.34 4.44 14.49
N GLN A 427 -2.08 4.57 14.91
CA GLN A 427 -1.61 5.82 15.49
C GLN A 427 -1.71 6.96 14.49
N GLY A 428 -1.23 6.75 13.26
CA GLY A 428 -1.30 7.75 12.18
C GLY A 428 -2.72 8.21 11.92
N ALA A 429 -3.66 7.28 11.78
CA ALA A 429 -5.09 7.56 11.61
C ALA A 429 -5.63 8.49 12.71
N SER A 430 -5.28 8.22 13.97
CA SER A 430 -5.72 9.06 15.11
C SER A 430 -5.12 10.46 15.14
N LEU A 431 -3.97 10.66 14.47
CA LEU A 431 -3.27 11.94 14.34
C LEU A 431 -3.70 12.74 13.10
N GLY A 432 -4.47 12.13 12.18
CA GLY A 432 -4.87 12.76 10.93
C GLY A 432 -3.96 12.43 9.75
N ILE A 433 -3.09 11.43 9.88
CA ILE A 433 -2.19 10.97 8.81
C ILE A 433 -2.85 9.82 8.06
N THR A 434 -3.01 9.94 6.75
CA THR A 434 -3.46 8.85 5.88
C THR A 434 -2.24 8.05 5.41
N PHE A 435 -2.27 6.73 5.62
CA PHE A 435 -1.31 5.81 5.05
C PHE A 435 -1.84 5.28 3.72
N SER A 436 -1.03 5.34 2.67
CA SER A 436 -1.34 4.88 1.33
C SER A 436 -0.30 3.87 0.87
N ALA A 437 -0.73 2.84 0.16
CA ALA A 437 0.19 1.89 -0.44
C ALA A 437 -0.28 1.43 -1.81
N SER A 438 0.66 1.22 -2.71
CA SER A 438 0.43 0.60 -4.00
C SER A 438 -0.01 -0.85 -3.84
N SER A 439 -1.04 -1.27 -4.58
CA SER A 439 -1.65 -2.60 -4.45
C SER A 439 -0.86 -3.71 -5.14
N GLY A 440 0.16 -3.37 -5.93
CA GLY A 440 1.02 -4.32 -6.62
C GLY A 440 0.87 -4.32 -8.12
N ASP A 441 1.88 -4.88 -8.81
CA ASP A 441 2.02 -4.87 -10.27
C ASP A 441 2.03 -6.29 -10.86
N THR A 442 1.33 -7.22 -10.23
CA THR A 442 1.25 -8.62 -10.67
C THR A 442 -0.19 -9.16 -10.72
N GLY A 443 -1.15 -8.25 -10.80
CA GLY A 443 -2.57 -8.58 -10.76
C GLY A 443 -2.97 -9.25 -9.45
N SER A 444 -3.96 -10.11 -9.48
CA SER A 444 -4.43 -10.87 -8.32
C SER A 444 -3.46 -11.95 -7.82
N THR A 445 -2.24 -12.01 -8.36
CA THR A 445 -1.27 -13.05 -8.06
C THR A 445 -0.06 -12.53 -7.30
N SER A 446 -0.25 -11.58 -6.39
CA SER A 446 0.81 -11.00 -5.56
C SER A 446 1.58 -12.03 -4.71
N CYS A 447 0.96 -13.17 -4.44
CA CYS A 447 1.58 -14.31 -3.75
C CYS A 447 2.32 -15.27 -4.69
N GLY A 448 2.30 -15.01 -5.99
CA GLY A 448 3.05 -15.78 -6.97
C GLY A 448 4.54 -15.40 -6.99
N VAL A 449 5.40 -16.39 -7.16
CA VAL A 449 6.85 -16.13 -7.28
C VAL A 449 7.16 -15.54 -8.65
N TYR A 450 7.65 -14.33 -8.70
CA TYR A 450 8.19 -13.74 -9.92
C TYR A 450 9.50 -14.45 -10.31
N LEU A 451 9.42 -15.40 -11.20
CA LEU A 451 10.59 -16.19 -11.65
C LEU A 451 11.41 -15.48 -12.72
N GLY A 452 10.99 -14.32 -13.23
CA GLY A 452 11.67 -13.61 -14.31
C GLY A 452 11.72 -14.36 -15.66
N ASN A 453 11.20 -15.59 -15.71
CA ASN A 453 11.23 -16.49 -16.87
C ASN A 453 9.89 -16.58 -17.62
N GLY A 454 8.90 -15.80 -17.18
CA GLY A 454 7.59 -15.74 -17.80
C GLY A 454 6.63 -16.89 -17.49
N SER A 455 6.92 -17.65 -16.47
CA SER A 455 5.92 -18.59 -15.98
C SER A 455 4.73 -17.82 -15.41
N PRO A 456 3.48 -18.24 -15.69
CA PRO A 456 2.30 -17.64 -15.07
C PRO A 456 2.45 -17.70 -13.56
N GLN A 457 2.20 -16.60 -12.90
CA GLN A 457 2.03 -16.61 -11.45
C GLN A 457 0.64 -17.20 -11.17
N THR A 458 0.56 -18.12 -10.24
CA THR A 458 -0.68 -18.89 -10.01
C THR A 458 -1.19 -18.77 -8.59
N ASP A 459 -0.40 -18.20 -7.69
CA ASP A 459 -0.76 -18.10 -6.29
C ASP A 459 -1.50 -16.78 -6.05
N VAL A 460 -2.81 -16.87 -5.92
CA VAL A 460 -3.71 -15.73 -5.68
C VAL A 460 -3.47 -15.17 -4.29
N GLY A 461 -3.49 -13.85 -4.18
CA GLY A 461 -3.34 -13.14 -2.92
C GLY A 461 -3.11 -11.65 -3.15
N VAL A 462 -3.22 -10.87 -2.08
CA VAL A 462 -3.04 -9.43 -2.08
C VAL A 462 -1.68 -9.02 -1.55
N SER A 463 -1.28 -7.80 -1.86
CA SER A 463 -0.05 -7.20 -1.35
C SER A 463 -0.29 -6.48 -0.03
N ILE A 464 0.69 -6.59 0.87
CA ILE A 464 0.82 -5.76 2.06
C ILE A 464 1.92 -4.69 1.83
N PRO A 465 1.76 -3.45 2.37
CA PRO A 465 0.74 -3.03 3.33
C PRO A 465 -0.58 -2.54 2.71
N ALA A 466 -0.81 -2.65 1.39
CA ALA A 466 -2.07 -2.21 0.77
C ALA A 466 -3.31 -2.95 1.32
N ALA A 467 -3.14 -4.18 1.80
CA ALA A 467 -4.19 -4.96 2.43
C ALA A 467 -4.44 -4.61 3.91
N ASP A 468 -3.58 -3.81 4.53
CA ASP A 468 -3.76 -3.38 5.92
C ASP A 468 -5.05 -2.55 6.07
N THR A 469 -5.82 -2.81 7.12
CA THR A 469 -7.12 -2.15 7.33
C THR A 469 -7.02 -0.62 7.42
N TYR A 470 -5.92 -0.08 7.99
CA TYR A 470 -5.69 1.36 8.16
C TYR A 470 -4.86 2.00 7.04
N PHE A 471 -4.57 1.26 5.98
CA PHE A 471 -4.00 1.81 4.74
C PHE A 471 -5.09 2.00 3.68
N THR A 472 -4.90 2.98 2.80
CA THR A 472 -5.61 3.04 1.53
C THR A 472 -4.80 2.27 0.50
N GLY A 473 -5.32 1.15 0.03
CA GLY A 473 -4.71 0.39 -1.07
C GLY A 473 -5.08 1.03 -2.40
N VAL A 474 -4.07 1.39 -3.20
CA VAL A 474 -4.28 2.10 -4.47
C VAL A 474 -3.95 1.20 -5.65
N GLY A 475 -4.96 0.93 -6.46
CA GLY A 475 -4.91 0.11 -7.67
C GLY A 475 -4.45 0.87 -8.90
N GLY A 476 -4.49 0.20 -10.04
CA GLY A 476 -3.99 0.74 -11.29
C GLY A 476 -4.99 0.68 -12.42
N THR A 477 -4.98 1.73 -13.27
CA THR A 477 -5.74 1.80 -14.51
C THR A 477 -4.82 1.98 -15.72
N ASP A 478 -5.34 1.65 -16.89
CA ASP A 478 -4.80 1.98 -18.19
C ASP A 478 -5.56 3.19 -18.73
N PHE A 479 -4.89 4.33 -18.75
CA PHE A 479 -5.47 5.63 -19.10
C PHE A 479 -4.96 6.10 -20.45
N GLU A 480 -5.85 6.43 -21.39
CA GLU A 480 -5.52 6.88 -22.73
C GLU A 480 -6.21 8.20 -23.08
N VAL A 481 -5.44 9.19 -23.53
CA VAL A 481 -5.94 10.45 -24.07
C VAL A 481 -6.08 10.35 -25.59
N LEU A 482 -7.31 10.30 -26.09
CA LEU A 482 -7.58 10.13 -27.52
C LEU A 482 -7.44 11.44 -28.34
N THR A 483 -7.59 12.60 -27.69
CA THR A 483 -7.42 13.89 -28.34
C THR A 483 -6.88 14.97 -27.42
N PRO A 484 -6.07 15.93 -27.91
CA PRO A 484 -5.55 17.02 -27.09
C PRO A 484 -6.62 17.97 -26.49
N LEU A 485 -7.88 17.81 -26.86
CA LEU A 485 -9.00 18.67 -26.45
C LEU A 485 -9.89 18.02 -25.39
N SER A 486 -9.65 16.77 -25.03
CA SER A 486 -10.39 16.03 -24.02
C SER A 486 -9.38 15.36 -23.11
N TYR A 487 -9.24 15.89 -21.90
CA TYR A 487 -8.29 15.38 -20.92
C TYR A 487 -8.67 13.99 -20.37
N TYR A 488 -9.87 13.55 -20.63
CA TYR A 488 -10.35 12.24 -20.24
C TYR A 488 -11.02 11.56 -21.42
N THR A 489 -10.66 10.34 -21.76
CA THR A 489 -11.22 9.69 -22.92
C THR A 489 -11.49 8.20 -22.79
N ILE A 490 -10.54 7.42 -22.35
CA ILE A 490 -10.72 5.99 -22.07
C ILE A 490 -9.90 5.64 -20.84
N GLU A 491 -10.52 4.93 -19.93
CA GLU A 491 -9.83 4.35 -18.79
C GLU A 491 -10.33 2.93 -18.58
N ASN A 492 -9.40 1.98 -18.46
CA ASN A 492 -9.65 0.57 -18.25
C ASN A 492 -8.91 0.13 -16.99
N GLY A 493 -9.34 -0.96 -16.37
CA GLY A 493 -8.54 -1.60 -15.33
C GLY A 493 -7.21 -2.10 -15.89
N TRP A 494 -6.10 -1.76 -15.21
CA TRP A 494 -4.78 -2.20 -15.64
C TRP A 494 -4.58 -3.70 -15.43
N THR A 495 -4.09 -4.36 -16.47
CA THR A 495 -3.86 -5.81 -16.50
C THR A 495 -2.99 -6.33 -15.34
N PHE A 496 -2.06 -5.53 -14.87
CA PHE A 496 -1.13 -5.89 -13.80
C PHE A 496 -1.47 -5.23 -12.46
N GLY A 497 -2.51 -4.40 -12.39
CA GLY A 497 -2.96 -3.78 -11.15
C GLY A 497 -3.30 -4.82 -10.09
N GLY A 498 -2.64 -4.72 -8.93
CA GLY A 498 -2.84 -5.66 -7.82
C GLY A 498 -4.22 -5.52 -7.21
N GLY A 499 -4.84 -6.65 -6.88
CA GLY A 499 -6.15 -6.64 -6.24
C GLY A 499 -6.62 -8.03 -5.84
N GLY A 500 -7.65 -8.06 -5.00
CA GLY A 500 -8.21 -9.31 -4.51
C GLY A 500 -8.81 -9.19 -3.10
N VAL A 501 -8.91 -10.32 -2.44
CA VAL A 501 -9.46 -10.44 -1.09
C VAL A 501 -8.39 -10.99 -0.16
N SER A 502 -8.11 -10.28 0.93
CA SER A 502 -7.17 -10.72 1.95
C SER A 502 -7.68 -12.00 2.63
N VAL A 503 -6.75 -12.92 2.90
CA VAL A 503 -7.01 -14.12 3.70
C VAL A 503 -6.56 -13.95 5.16
N ILE A 504 -6.00 -12.79 5.50
CA ILE A 504 -5.50 -12.44 6.83
C ILE A 504 -6.39 -11.38 7.47
N GLU A 505 -6.63 -10.27 6.80
CA GLU A 505 -7.49 -9.19 7.27
C GLU A 505 -8.97 -9.52 7.02
N GLN A 506 -9.80 -9.26 8.03
CA GLN A 506 -11.25 -9.43 7.91
C GLN A 506 -11.87 -8.32 7.07
N THR A 507 -13.05 -8.57 6.49
CA THR A 507 -13.84 -7.51 5.85
C THR A 507 -14.12 -6.39 6.86
N PRO A 508 -13.54 -5.20 6.67
CA PRO A 508 -13.77 -4.07 7.57
C PRO A 508 -15.23 -3.60 7.52
N SER A 509 -15.67 -2.99 8.60
CA SER A 509 -17.08 -2.49 8.68
C SER A 509 -17.42 -1.49 7.58
N TYR A 510 -16.46 -0.70 7.11
CA TYR A 510 -16.66 0.28 6.03
C TYR A 510 -16.86 -0.36 4.66
N GLN A 511 -16.42 -1.60 4.45
CA GLN A 511 -16.67 -2.36 3.23
C GLN A 511 -18.01 -3.14 3.28
N THR A 512 -18.56 -3.30 4.48
CA THR A 512 -19.79 -4.08 4.66
C THR A 512 -21.01 -3.36 4.03
N GLY A 513 -21.75 -4.05 3.18
CA GLY A 513 -22.91 -3.49 2.50
C GLY A 513 -22.61 -2.77 1.19
N ILE A 514 -21.36 -2.75 0.75
CA ILE A 514 -20.95 -2.30 -0.58
C ILE A 514 -21.24 -3.42 -1.60
N THR A 515 -21.85 -3.07 -2.71
CA THR A 515 -22.09 -4.03 -3.80
C THR A 515 -20.76 -4.53 -4.37
N ASN A 516 -20.66 -5.81 -4.69
CA ASN A 516 -19.50 -6.51 -5.23
C ASN A 516 -18.34 -6.73 -4.23
N VAL A 517 -18.43 -6.25 -3.00
CA VAL A 517 -17.44 -6.57 -1.97
C VAL A 517 -17.63 -8.01 -1.49
N HIS A 518 -16.55 -8.77 -1.43
CA HIS A 518 -16.51 -10.10 -0.84
C HIS A 518 -16.45 -10.01 0.68
N LEU A 519 -17.25 -10.80 1.40
CA LEU A 519 -17.38 -10.70 2.85
C LEU A 519 -16.50 -11.69 3.63
N ASP A 520 -15.57 -12.34 2.98
CA ASP A 520 -14.63 -13.32 3.55
C ASP A 520 -13.24 -12.75 3.84
N GLY A 521 -13.00 -11.48 3.52
CA GLY A 521 -11.77 -10.75 3.83
C GLY A 521 -11.85 -9.28 3.42
N ARG A 522 -10.80 -8.51 3.74
CA ARG A 522 -10.63 -7.15 3.25
C ARG A 522 -10.42 -7.17 1.73
N ASN A 523 -11.16 -6.35 1.03
CA ASN A 523 -11.06 -6.21 -0.42
C ASN A 523 -10.10 -5.08 -0.79
N VAL A 524 -9.26 -5.32 -1.77
CA VAL A 524 -8.21 -4.43 -2.28
C VAL A 524 -8.34 -4.34 -3.80
N PRO A 525 -8.11 -3.17 -4.42
CA PRO A 525 -7.77 -1.87 -3.83
C PRO A 525 -9.00 -1.11 -3.32
N ASP A 526 -8.79 0.05 -2.67
CA ASP A 526 -9.87 0.93 -2.25
C ASP A 526 -10.30 1.90 -3.37
N LEU A 527 -9.35 2.36 -4.15
CA LEU A 527 -9.50 3.21 -5.35
C LEU A 527 -8.30 3.00 -6.29
N ALA A 528 -8.30 3.65 -7.45
CA ALA A 528 -7.19 3.54 -8.40
C ALA A 528 -6.84 4.89 -9.05
N PHE A 529 -5.66 4.94 -9.66
CA PHE A 529 -5.23 5.96 -10.62
C PHE A 529 -4.51 5.28 -11.78
N THR A 530 -4.04 6.05 -12.77
CA THR A 530 -3.24 5.53 -13.87
C THR A 530 -2.01 4.79 -13.38
N ALA A 531 -1.71 3.66 -14.01
CA ALA A 531 -0.58 2.80 -13.67
C ALA A 531 0.13 2.20 -14.88
N ASP A 532 -0.56 2.01 -16.01
CA ASP A 532 0.01 1.35 -17.17
C ASP A 532 1.04 2.24 -17.87
N PRO A 533 2.34 1.88 -17.89
CA PRO A 533 3.36 2.64 -18.59
C PRO A 533 3.46 2.29 -20.08
N ASP A 534 2.67 1.33 -20.58
CA ASP A 534 2.80 0.77 -21.90
C ASP A 534 2.24 1.69 -23.00
N PRO A 535 2.82 1.67 -24.23
CA PRO A 535 2.23 2.38 -25.37
C PRO A 535 0.80 1.90 -25.70
N PRO A 536 -0.08 2.82 -26.11
CA PRO A 536 0.23 4.02 -26.86
C PRO A 536 0.58 5.30 -26.09
N GLY A 537 1.16 5.25 -24.90
CA GLY A 537 1.77 6.43 -24.35
C GLY A 537 1.23 6.87 -22.99
N ASN A 538 0.92 5.94 -22.12
CA ASN A 538 0.15 6.18 -20.90
C ASN A 538 1.00 6.43 -19.65
N GLY A 539 2.32 6.27 -19.71
CA GLY A 539 3.21 6.45 -18.56
C GLY A 539 3.32 7.89 -18.11
N PHE A 540 3.58 8.08 -16.83
CA PHE A 540 3.94 9.37 -16.25
C PHE A 540 5.39 9.71 -16.57
N VAL A 541 5.64 10.93 -17.03
CA VAL A 541 7.01 11.38 -17.33
C VAL A 541 7.70 11.79 -16.04
N ILE A 542 8.88 11.22 -15.80
CA ILE A 542 9.80 11.64 -14.74
C ILE A 542 11.15 12.04 -15.33
N THR A 543 11.94 12.78 -14.57
CA THR A 543 13.35 13.02 -14.90
C THR A 543 14.23 12.11 -14.03
N TYR A 544 14.88 11.13 -14.67
CA TYR A 544 15.77 10.18 -13.99
C TYR A 544 17.13 10.12 -14.69
N GLY A 545 18.20 10.28 -13.91
CA GLY A 545 19.57 10.30 -14.45
C GLY A 545 19.82 11.41 -15.47
N GLY A 546 19.11 12.54 -15.39
CA GLY A 546 19.19 13.67 -16.29
C GLY A 546 18.44 13.50 -17.61
N ALA A 547 17.64 12.46 -17.77
CA ALA A 547 16.81 12.18 -18.95
C ALA A 547 15.34 12.03 -18.57
N SER A 548 14.43 12.48 -19.44
CA SER A 548 13.00 12.23 -19.26
C SER A 548 12.66 10.79 -19.61
N GLU A 549 11.90 10.14 -18.76
CA GLU A 549 11.49 8.74 -18.87
C GLU A 549 10.00 8.60 -18.56
N ALA A 550 9.28 7.77 -19.33
CA ALA A 550 7.93 7.36 -18.97
C ALA A 550 7.97 6.15 -18.04
N THR A 551 7.22 6.21 -16.96
CA THR A 551 7.12 5.16 -15.95
C THR A 551 5.69 5.01 -15.45
N GLY A 552 5.42 3.97 -14.67
CA GLY A 552 4.10 3.65 -14.16
C GLY A 552 4.19 2.60 -13.06
N GLY A 553 3.17 1.77 -12.97
CA GLY A 553 2.92 0.84 -11.88
C GLY A 553 1.91 1.41 -10.90
N THR A 554 1.38 0.61 -10.00
CA THR A 554 0.62 1.13 -8.85
C THR A 554 1.47 2.02 -7.96
N SER A 555 2.79 1.97 -8.15
CA SER A 555 3.79 2.90 -7.62
C SER A 555 3.62 4.36 -8.07
N LEU A 556 2.98 4.60 -9.22
CA LEU A 556 2.54 5.93 -9.62
C LEU A 556 1.21 6.29 -8.96
N SER A 557 0.28 5.35 -8.92
CA SER A 557 -1.09 5.58 -8.46
C SER A 557 -1.14 6.02 -6.99
N SER A 558 -0.36 5.37 -6.12
CA SER A 558 -0.36 5.66 -4.69
C SER A 558 0.19 7.06 -4.35
N PRO A 559 1.33 7.53 -4.90
CA PRO A 559 1.78 8.91 -4.68
C PRO A 559 0.83 9.96 -5.29
N MET A 560 0.11 9.66 -6.39
CA MET A 560 -0.95 10.52 -6.91
C MET A 560 -2.06 10.71 -5.88
N TRP A 561 -2.49 9.64 -5.21
CA TRP A 561 -3.46 9.73 -4.11
C TRP A 561 -2.96 10.60 -2.96
N VAL A 562 -1.71 10.43 -2.54
CA VAL A 562 -1.09 11.22 -1.47
C VAL A 562 -1.02 12.71 -1.82
N ALA A 563 -0.68 13.04 -3.07
CA ALA A 563 -0.71 14.42 -3.57
C ALA A 563 -2.12 15.01 -3.55
N THR A 564 -3.11 14.20 -3.98
CA THR A 564 -4.53 14.57 -3.97
C THR A 564 -5.00 14.88 -2.55
N LEU A 565 -4.69 14.02 -1.58
CA LEU A 565 -5.05 14.22 -0.17
C LEU A 565 -4.46 15.49 0.45
N ALA A 566 -3.20 15.82 0.15
CA ALA A 566 -2.58 17.05 0.63
C ALA A 566 -3.27 18.30 0.04
N SER A 567 -3.69 18.23 -1.22
CA SER A 567 -4.41 19.31 -1.91
C SER A 567 -5.86 19.44 -1.42
N MET A 568 -6.57 18.32 -1.21
CA MET A 568 -7.90 18.28 -0.61
C MET A 568 -7.88 18.83 0.83
N ALA A 569 -6.85 18.54 1.63
CA ALA A 569 -6.73 19.05 2.99
C ALA A 569 -6.63 20.58 3.01
N GLN A 570 -5.95 21.19 2.03
CA GLN A 570 -5.95 22.64 1.83
C GLN A 570 -7.33 23.16 1.42
N GLU A 571 -8.00 22.50 0.48
CA GLU A 571 -9.33 22.86 -0.01
C GLU A 571 -10.35 22.89 1.14
N ASP A 572 -10.30 21.88 1.98
CA ASP A 572 -11.22 21.71 3.11
C ASP A 572 -10.84 22.58 4.32
N GLY A 573 -9.65 23.16 4.31
CA GLY A 573 -9.11 23.96 5.42
C GLY A 573 -8.86 23.12 6.68
N LEU A 574 -8.49 21.86 6.50
CA LEU A 574 -8.13 20.97 7.61
C LEU A 574 -6.82 21.42 8.26
N ALA A 575 -6.69 21.23 9.57
CA ALA A 575 -5.42 21.49 10.25
C ALA A 575 -4.38 20.38 10.02
N ASN A 576 -4.86 19.15 9.77
CA ASN A 576 -4.09 17.94 9.50
C ASN A 576 -4.54 17.37 8.15
N GLY A 577 -4.32 16.08 7.89
CA GLY A 577 -4.94 15.37 6.77
C GLY A 577 -6.32 14.80 7.13
N PHE A 578 -6.69 13.73 6.43
CA PHE A 578 -7.98 13.05 6.63
C PHE A 578 -7.91 11.89 7.64
N GLY A 579 -6.70 11.47 8.05
CA GLY A 579 -6.52 10.30 8.90
C GLY A 579 -7.02 9.02 8.23
N PHE A 580 -7.96 8.33 8.85
CA PHE A 580 -8.55 7.11 8.31
C PHE A 580 -9.62 7.44 7.26
N VAL A 581 -9.20 7.63 6.02
CA VAL A 581 -10.07 8.12 4.93
C VAL A 581 -10.98 7.03 4.32
N ASN A 582 -10.62 5.75 4.44
CA ASN A 582 -11.36 4.66 3.79
C ASN A 582 -12.87 4.65 4.08
N PRO A 583 -13.35 4.84 5.33
CA PRO A 583 -14.79 4.92 5.57
C PRO A 583 -15.50 5.99 4.75
N GLY A 584 -14.83 7.13 4.50
CA GLY A 584 -15.35 8.20 3.64
C GLY A 584 -15.41 7.80 2.17
N ILE A 585 -14.38 7.11 1.65
CA ILE A 585 -14.35 6.56 0.28
C ILE A 585 -15.55 5.63 0.07
N TYR A 586 -15.75 4.66 0.93
CA TYR A 586 -16.84 3.68 0.80
C TYR A 586 -18.22 4.30 1.06
N ALA A 587 -18.30 5.35 1.86
CA ALA A 587 -19.54 6.12 2.00
C ALA A 587 -19.89 6.85 0.69
N ALA A 588 -18.88 7.39 -0.02
CA ALA A 588 -19.08 8.02 -1.33
C ALA A 588 -19.47 6.99 -2.41
N VAL A 589 -18.99 5.75 -2.34
CA VAL A 589 -19.41 4.65 -3.24
C VAL A 589 -20.90 4.35 -3.08
N ASN A 590 -21.43 4.41 -1.88
CA ASN A 590 -22.85 4.19 -1.59
C ASN A 590 -23.74 5.43 -1.78
N ASP A 591 -23.15 6.59 -2.07
CA ASP A 591 -23.91 7.82 -2.26
C ASP A 591 -24.63 7.84 -3.62
N ALA A 592 -25.80 8.46 -3.67
CA ALA A 592 -26.57 8.59 -4.92
C ALA A 592 -25.82 9.42 -6.00
N SER A 593 -24.84 10.22 -5.58
CA SER A 593 -23.99 11.06 -6.44
C SER A 593 -22.61 10.41 -6.71
N TYR A 594 -22.46 9.12 -6.50
CA TYR A 594 -21.19 8.37 -6.66
C TYR A 594 -20.42 8.78 -7.92
N SER A 595 -21.10 8.85 -9.08
CA SER A 595 -20.49 9.26 -10.35
C SER A 595 -20.02 10.73 -10.41
N SER A 596 -20.25 11.51 -9.36
CA SER A 596 -19.67 12.85 -9.21
C SER A 596 -18.35 12.83 -8.44
N TYR A 597 -18.06 11.76 -7.74
CA TYR A 597 -16.88 11.61 -6.89
C TYR A 597 -15.85 10.66 -7.48
N PHE A 598 -16.33 9.70 -8.28
CA PHE A 598 -15.49 8.70 -8.93
C PHE A 598 -15.90 8.52 -10.38
N HIS A 599 -14.91 8.33 -11.22
CA HIS A 599 -15.08 7.72 -12.52
C HIS A 599 -15.08 6.20 -12.32
N ASP A 600 -16.21 5.58 -12.64
CA ASP A 600 -16.44 4.14 -12.51
C ASP A 600 -15.77 3.41 -13.68
N VAL A 601 -14.69 2.70 -13.43
CA VAL A 601 -13.93 1.96 -14.44
C VAL A 601 -14.57 0.58 -14.63
N ILE A 602 -15.49 0.49 -15.58
CA ILE A 602 -16.30 -0.71 -15.82
C ILE A 602 -15.78 -1.63 -16.94
N VAL A 603 -14.78 -1.18 -17.65
CA VAL A 603 -14.11 -1.95 -18.70
C VAL A 603 -12.71 -2.27 -18.20
N GLY A 604 -12.58 -3.40 -17.58
CA GLY A 604 -11.28 -4.05 -17.43
C GLY A 604 -11.18 -5.03 -18.55
N THR A 605 -10.07 -5.16 -19.07
CA THR A 605 -9.57 -6.06 -20.07
C THR A 605 -9.91 -7.51 -19.92
N ASP A 606 -11.06 -7.77 -19.61
CA ASP A 606 -11.74 -9.00 -19.31
C ASP A 606 -12.01 -9.88 -20.50
N GLY A 607 -11.78 -9.40 -21.69
CA GLY A 607 -12.06 -10.16 -22.92
C GLY A 607 -10.93 -11.03 -23.41
N THR A 608 -9.73 -10.93 -22.85
CA THR A 608 -8.58 -11.74 -23.28
C THR A 608 -7.80 -12.28 -22.10
N ALA A 609 -7.26 -13.49 -22.24
CA ALA A 609 -6.50 -14.21 -21.22
C ALA A 609 -5.26 -13.49 -20.65
N ILE A 610 -5.04 -12.24 -20.98
CA ILE A 610 -3.89 -11.44 -20.54
C ILE A 610 -4.35 -10.12 -19.94
N ALA A 611 -5.56 -9.84 -20.16
CA ALA A 611 -6.16 -8.64 -19.73
C ALA A 611 -6.43 -8.72 -18.24
N GLY A 612 -5.96 -7.72 -17.51
CA GLY A 612 -6.22 -7.58 -16.11
C GLY A 612 -5.32 -8.41 -15.20
N GLY A 613 -4.16 -8.93 -15.60
CA GLY A 613 -3.26 -9.65 -14.69
C GLY A 613 -3.92 -10.64 -13.71
N ASN A 614 -5.21 -10.66 -13.72
CA ASN A 614 -6.14 -11.33 -12.82
C ASN A 614 -6.65 -12.63 -13.45
N VAL A 615 -5.73 -13.43 -13.96
CA VAL A 615 -6.08 -14.70 -14.61
C VAL A 615 -5.49 -15.89 -13.88
N THR A 616 -6.25 -16.96 -13.79
CA THR A 616 -5.73 -18.25 -13.34
C THR A 616 -4.70 -18.80 -14.32
N ALA A 617 -3.96 -19.84 -13.93
CA ALA A 617 -3.03 -20.56 -14.80
C ALA A 617 -3.67 -21.04 -16.12
N ASN A 618 -5.00 -21.15 -16.18
CA ASN A 618 -5.76 -21.56 -17.36
C ASN A 618 -6.29 -20.36 -18.19
N GLY A 619 -5.89 -19.13 -17.85
CA GLY A 619 -6.33 -17.93 -18.56
C GLY A 619 -7.76 -17.48 -18.26
N ILE A 620 -8.34 -17.93 -17.14
CA ILE A 620 -9.66 -17.50 -16.70
C ILE A 620 -9.50 -16.29 -15.77
N PRO A 621 -10.17 -15.15 -16.01
CA PRO A 621 -10.15 -14.01 -15.09
C PRO A 621 -10.56 -14.42 -13.68
N ILE A 622 -9.85 -13.90 -12.67
CA ILE A 622 -10.20 -14.11 -11.26
C ILE A 622 -11.15 -13.00 -10.83
N TYR A 623 -10.81 -11.76 -11.19
CA TYR A 623 -11.63 -10.58 -11.01
C TYR A 623 -11.85 -9.86 -12.35
N THR A 624 -12.92 -9.11 -12.47
CA THR A 624 -13.26 -8.28 -13.64
C THR A 624 -13.77 -6.93 -13.13
N CYS A 625 -13.53 -5.86 -13.88
CA CYS A 625 -14.14 -4.57 -13.59
C CYS A 625 -15.66 -4.67 -13.65
N GLN A 626 -16.33 -4.01 -12.74
CA GLN A 626 -17.78 -4.06 -12.57
C GLN A 626 -18.32 -2.66 -12.27
N ILE A 627 -19.63 -2.47 -12.41
CA ILE A 627 -20.27 -1.23 -11.99
C ILE A 627 -20.18 -1.08 -10.47
N GLY A 628 -19.65 0.05 -10.03
CA GLY A 628 -19.38 0.33 -8.63
C GLY A 628 -18.05 -0.25 -8.18
N TYR A 629 -17.99 -0.85 -7.00
CA TYR A 629 -16.76 -1.43 -6.47
C TYR A 629 -16.34 -2.70 -7.22
N ASP A 630 -15.04 -2.86 -7.48
CA ASP A 630 -14.42 -4.13 -7.91
C ASP A 630 -12.99 -4.31 -7.35
N ASN A 631 -12.46 -5.54 -7.46
CA ASN A 631 -11.13 -5.87 -6.94
C ASN A 631 -9.98 -5.59 -7.94
N ILE A 632 -10.18 -4.71 -8.93
CA ILE A 632 -9.17 -4.24 -9.88
C ILE A 632 -8.92 -2.74 -9.66
N THR A 633 -10.00 -1.94 -9.59
CA THR A 633 -9.94 -0.48 -9.51
C THR A 633 -10.57 0.10 -8.23
N GLY A 634 -11.05 -0.77 -7.34
CA GLY A 634 -11.70 -0.33 -6.10
C GLY A 634 -12.98 0.45 -6.38
N ALA A 635 -13.07 1.64 -5.81
CA ALA A 635 -14.14 2.61 -6.07
C ALA A 635 -14.05 3.29 -7.45
N GLY A 636 -13.08 2.93 -8.28
CA GLY A 636 -12.75 3.65 -9.51
C GLY A 636 -11.73 4.76 -9.27
N THR A 637 -11.57 5.68 -10.24
CA THR A 637 -10.61 6.79 -10.14
C THR A 637 -11.28 8.05 -9.62
N PRO A 638 -10.68 8.76 -8.64
CA PRO A 638 -11.35 9.88 -7.98
C PRO A 638 -11.43 11.12 -8.87
N GLU A 639 -12.57 11.78 -8.81
CA GLU A 639 -12.76 13.19 -9.18
C GLU A 639 -12.27 14.04 -8.00
N GLY A 640 -10.97 14.35 -7.97
CA GLY A 640 -10.27 14.80 -6.77
C GLY A 640 -10.94 15.97 -6.06
N PHE A 641 -11.27 17.04 -6.79
CA PHE A 641 -11.92 18.22 -6.21
C PHE A 641 -13.32 17.91 -5.64
N ALA A 642 -14.13 17.13 -6.37
CA ALA A 642 -15.48 16.80 -5.94
C ALA A 642 -15.48 15.82 -4.74
N LEU A 643 -14.54 14.88 -4.73
CA LEU A 643 -14.38 13.94 -3.62
C LEU A 643 -13.89 14.67 -2.36
N GLY A 644 -12.95 15.63 -2.47
CA GLY A 644 -12.52 16.48 -1.35
C GLY A 644 -13.71 17.18 -0.72
N ALA A 645 -14.48 17.91 -1.50
CA ALA A 645 -15.69 18.57 -1.02
C ALA A 645 -16.72 17.61 -0.38
N TYR A 646 -16.80 16.38 -0.84
CA TYR A 646 -17.62 15.35 -0.19
C TYR A 646 -17.04 14.89 1.13
N LEU A 647 -15.74 14.71 1.25
CA LEU A 647 -15.08 14.23 2.46
C LEU A 647 -15.01 15.29 3.58
N LYS A 648 -15.26 16.56 3.27
CA LYS A 648 -15.28 17.69 4.21
C LYS A 648 -16.22 17.54 5.41
#